data_486141ad307fa366d75029e5d7061c77
#
_entry.id   486141ad307fa366d75029e5d7061c77
#
_cell.length_a   1.000
_cell.length_b   1.000
_cell.length_c   1.000
_cell.angle_alpha   90.00
_cell.angle_beta   90.00
_cell.angle_gamma   90.00
#
_symmetry.space_group_name_H-M   'P 1'
#
loop_
_entity.id
_entity.type
_entity.pdbx_description
1 polymer ?
#
loop_
_entity_poly.entity_id
_entity_poly.type
_entity_poly.pdbx_seq_one_letter_code
_entity_poly.pdbx_strand_id
1 'polypeptide(L)'
;MNKHVTRIKQKGLALLGSLKLTISKMNAKKKSGKNSKKKKQTQAPFDIWTLFAKILLGIKATFNTLFILAFIGGLLGTGIALGYAVSLFDQVSVPQTEDLIKQVNNVSSISEIRYADGSMISAIENDLLRTSVSSDAISDNLKQAIVATEDEHFEEHNGIVPKAIIRASLGNFIGLGSSSGGSTLTQQLIKQQVVGDAPTLARKASEIVYALALERAMSKDEILTTYLNVAPFGRNNKGQNIAGVEQAAKGIFGVDASKLTIPQAAFLAGLPQSPISYSPYESTGEMKSEEDIELGIKRSKDVLYNMYRTGVLSQEDYETYKAYDIKQDFLPAENASVTSKGFLYFTALDEATKIMYDYLVQKDNVSDQELQNESIRKSYQELAEKEIQNGGYRITTTIDKTIHTAMQNAVTNYGYLLNDSSGQPEVGNVLMDNQTGAILGFVGGRDYQTNQNNHAFDTKRSPASTTKPLLAYGIAIDQGLMGSASILSNYPTNFSNGTPIMHVNSPGTAMIDLKEALNYSWNIPAYWTYRMLREKGVDVRSYMEKMGYEIPEYGIESLPMGGGIEVTVAQHTNGYQTLANNGTYHKKYMISKIEKTSGEVFYEHQAKPIQVYSKATATIMQSLLRDVLSSRVTTSFQTDLASINSSLAGADWIGKTGTTNEEGDMWLMVSTPRLTLGGWVGHDDNSSLAKGAYYRNAKYMAHLVNAIQKAAPSVWGTERFNIDSSVTSSQVLKSTGQKPGKVTINGKEINLSGETVTSYWANQAGAPTTSYKFAIGGSDADYQNAWNTILGSLPKASSSSSNNNNRNNNGNSNNSSSSNNRSSNQRR
;
A
#
# COMPACT_ATOMS: atom_id res chain seq x y z
N MET A 1 25.23 38.42 14.25
CA MET A 1 25.38 37.19 15.04
C MET A 1 26.83 36.90 15.50
N ASN A 2 27.86 37.19 14.74
CA ASN A 2 29.26 36.88 15.12
C ASN A 2 29.90 37.68 16.27
N LYS A 3 29.41 38.88 16.64
CA LYS A 3 29.97 39.67 17.76
C LYS A 3 29.48 39.22 19.16
N HIS A 4 28.34 38.56 19.27
CA HIS A 4 27.83 38.05 20.54
C HIS A 4 28.44 36.72 20.96
N VAL A 5 28.71 35.82 20.00
CA VAL A 5 29.35 34.54 20.27
C VAL A 5 30.79 34.69 20.73
N THR A 6 31.50 35.68 20.19
CA THR A 6 32.89 35.98 20.63
C THR A 6 32.96 36.52 22.06
N ARG A 7 31.97 37.33 22.50
CA ARG A 7 31.87 37.85 23.87
C ARG A 7 31.54 36.78 24.92
N ILE A 8 30.75 35.74 24.54
CA ILE A 8 30.42 34.64 25.42
C ILE A 8 31.63 33.70 25.57
N LYS A 9 32.38 33.45 24.49
CA LYS A 9 33.64 32.69 24.57
C LYS A 9 34.71 33.34 25.43
N GLN A 10 34.85 34.68 25.35
CA GLN A 10 35.80 35.42 26.20
C GLN A 10 35.41 35.42 27.68
N LYS A 11 34.12 35.52 28.01
CA LYS A 11 33.67 35.42 29.41
C LYS A 11 33.78 34.01 29.98
N GLY A 12 33.57 32.98 29.19
CA GLY A 12 33.77 31.59 29.60
C GLY A 12 35.24 31.25 29.88
N LEU A 13 36.18 31.76 29.08
CA LEU A 13 37.62 31.60 29.29
C LEU A 13 38.12 32.34 30.53
N ALA A 14 37.55 33.51 30.87
CA ALA A 14 37.87 34.28 32.07
C ALA A 14 37.38 33.57 33.35
N LEU A 15 36.22 32.90 33.31
CA LEU A 15 35.71 32.08 34.43
C LEU A 15 36.57 30.82 34.69
N LEU A 16 37.02 30.13 33.62
CA LEU A 16 37.93 28.99 33.72
C LEU A 16 39.32 29.37 34.22
N GLY A 17 39.79 30.59 33.90
CA GLY A 17 41.03 31.16 34.41
C GLY A 17 40.97 31.44 35.91
N SER A 18 39.86 32.00 36.42
CA SER A 18 39.66 32.26 37.84
C SER A 18 39.54 30.99 38.69
N LEU A 19 38.89 29.92 38.12
CA LEU A 19 38.77 28.62 38.77
C LEU A 19 40.16 27.95 38.92
N LYS A 20 41.00 28.01 37.86
CA LYS A 20 42.39 27.52 37.91
C LYS A 20 43.25 28.23 38.95
N LEU A 21 43.08 29.55 39.12
CA LEU A 21 43.80 30.35 40.14
C LEU A 21 43.37 29.98 41.56
N THR A 22 42.10 29.69 41.78
CA THR A 22 41.56 29.28 43.09
C THR A 22 42.03 27.89 43.49
N ILE A 23 42.11 26.95 42.56
CA ILE A 23 42.61 25.58 42.77
C ILE A 23 44.13 25.62 43.01
N SER A 24 44.89 26.49 42.32
CA SER A 24 46.32 26.71 42.54
C SER A 24 46.62 27.29 43.93
N LYS A 25 45.82 28.22 44.41
CA LYS A 25 45.94 28.80 45.78
C LYS A 25 45.59 27.79 46.87
N MET A 26 44.68 26.87 46.64
CA MET A 26 44.37 25.79 47.60
C MET A 26 45.47 24.73 47.67
N ASN A 27 46.16 24.44 46.58
CA ASN A 27 47.29 23.50 46.54
C ASN A 27 48.59 24.12 47.09
N ALA A 28 48.74 25.45 47.02
CA ALA A 28 49.91 26.14 47.61
C ALA A 28 49.87 26.19 49.15
N LYS A 29 48.64 26.22 49.74
CA LYS A 29 48.48 26.19 51.22
C LYS A 29 48.76 24.81 51.86
N LYS A 30 48.89 23.75 51.08
CA LYS A 30 49.17 22.36 51.54
C LYS A 30 50.66 22.03 51.60
N LYS A 31 51.56 22.93 51.15
CA LYS A 31 53.04 22.67 51.10
C LYS A 31 53.88 23.42 52.16
N SER A 32 53.28 24.25 53.02
CA SER A 32 54.03 24.96 54.07
C SER A 32 53.63 24.48 55.47
N GLY A 33 53.98 23.30 55.82
CA GLY A 33 53.74 22.75 57.16
C GLY A 33 54.46 21.42 57.43
N LYS A 34 55.78 21.40 57.28
CA LYS A 34 56.53 20.34 57.81
C LYS A 34 57.79 20.95 58.50
N ASN A 35 57.68 21.12 59.82
CA ASN A 35 58.72 20.79 60.74
C ASN A 35 58.26 21.05 62.18
N SER A 36 58.00 20.05 62.99
CA SER A 36 58.73 19.82 64.27
C SER A 36 58.03 18.88 65.24
N LYS A 37 58.76 17.94 65.72
CA LYS A 37 58.72 17.28 67.04
C LYS A 37 57.62 16.17 67.23
N LYS A 38 58.18 14.94 67.30
CA LYS A 38 57.59 13.75 67.87
C LYS A 38 57.09 14.02 69.31
N LYS A 39 55.82 13.80 69.58
CA LYS A 39 55.29 13.47 70.92
C LYS A 39 54.47 12.17 70.75
N LYS A 40 54.74 11.25 71.72
CA LYS A 40 54.04 9.96 71.86
C LYS A 40 52.54 10.22 71.93
N GLN A 41 51.79 9.60 71.08
CA GLN A 41 50.31 9.60 71.10
C GLN A 41 49.84 8.32 71.79
N THR A 42 49.27 8.51 73.02
CA THR A 42 48.31 7.61 73.65
C THR A 42 47.10 7.46 72.73
N GLN A 43 46.70 6.25 72.39
CA GLN A 43 45.49 5.98 71.68
C GLN A 43 44.28 6.46 72.49
N ALA A 44 43.58 7.48 71.96
CA ALA A 44 42.22 7.84 72.41
C ALA A 44 41.20 6.78 72.07
N PRO A 45 40.16 6.53 72.87
CA PRO A 45 39.14 5.53 72.59
C PRO A 45 38.37 5.94 71.35
N PHE A 46 38.04 4.94 70.52
CA PHE A 46 37.29 5.03 69.26
C PHE A 46 35.91 5.63 69.55
N ASP A 47 35.71 6.92 69.20
CA ASP A 47 34.44 7.59 69.41
C ASP A 47 33.49 7.37 68.22
N ILE A 48 32.57 6.46 68.43
CA ILE A 48 31.54 6.06 67.44
C ILE A 48 30.68 7.26 67.00
N TRP A 49 30.45 8.26 67.84
CA TRP A 49 29.67 9.44 67.55
C TRP A 49 30.37 10.35 66.55
N THR A 50 31.70 10.45 66.63
CA THR A 50 32.53 11.22 65.67
C THR A 50 32.52 10.55 64.29
N LEU A 51 32.51 9.25 64.20
CA LEU A 51 32.41 8.51 62.97
C LEU A 51 30.99 8.72 62.35
N PHE A 52 29.93 8.63 63.18
CA PHE A 52 28.57 8.81 62.72
C PHE A 52 28.34 10.24 62.24
N ALA A 53 28.88 11.26 62.90
CA ALA A 53 28.81 12.64 62.44
C ALA A 53 29.56 12.89 61.11
N LYS A 54 30.70 12.22 60.88
CA LYS A 54 31.41 12.30 59.58
C LYS A 54 30.67 11.60 58.46
N ILE A 55 30.02 10.47 58.72
CA ILE A 55 29.15 9.78 57.77
C ILE A 55 27.93 10.67 57.38
N LEU A 56 27.23 11.27 58.36
CA LEU A 56 26.12 12.18 58.15
C LEU A 56 26.54 13.39 57.33
N LEU A 57 27.69 14.01 57.63
CA LEU A 57 28.24 15.12 56.85
C LEU A 57 28.57 14.67 55.40
N GLY A 58 29.09 13.47 55.22
CA GLY A 58 29.34 12.86 53.90
C GLY A 58 28.06 12.70 53.12
N ILE A 59 27.02 12.12 53.71
CA ILE A 59 25.69 11.94 53.09
C ILE A 59 25.08 13.29 52.70
N LYS A 60 25.14 14.30 53.64
CA LYS A 60 24.64 15.64 53.34
C LYS A 60 25.41 16.31 52.19
N ALA A 61 26.72 16.16 52.13
CA ALA A 61 27.56 16.70 51.07
C ALA A 61 27.24 16.04 49.73
N THR A 62 27.07 14.71 49.70
CA THR A 62 26.67 13.95 48.51
C THR A 62 25.27 14.38 48.02
N PHE A 63 24.30 14.47 48.94
CA PHE A 63 22.94 14.94 48.60
C PHE A 63 22.94 16.34 48.02
N ASN A 64 23.66 17.30 48.65
CA ASN A 64 23.77 18.67 48.12
C ASN A 64 24.45 18.69 46.72
N THR A 65 25.48 17.84 46.50
CA THR A 65 26.14 17.78 45.20
C THR A 65 25.19 17.21 44.14
N LEU A 66 24.43 16.18 44.45
CA LEU A 66 23.43 15.59 43.55
C LEU A 66 22.31 16.60 43.27
N PHE A 67 21.82 17.33 44.27
CA PHE A 67 20.85 18.40 44.13
C PHE A 67 21.32 19.52 43.22
N ILE A 68 22.58 19.99 43.40
CA ILE A 68 23.16 21.02 42.53
C ILE A 68 23.29 20.51 41.09
N LEU A 69 23.72 19.27 40.88
CA LEU A 69 23.83 18.66 39.55
C LEU A 69 22.45 18.50 38.89
N ALA A 70 21.42 18.07 39.63
CA ALA A 70 20.06 18.01 39.16
C ALA A 70 19.50 19.41 38.82
N PHE A 71 19.79 20.42 39.64
CA PHE A 71 19.39 21.78 39.37
C PHE A 71 20.04 22.39 38.11
N ILE A 72 21.35 22.14 37.94
CA ILE A 72 22.10 22.55 36.73
C ILE A 72 21.56 21.83 35.50
N GLY A 73 21.31 20.49 35.62
CA GLY A 73 20.71 19.69 34.57
C GLY A 73 19.31 20.21 34.20
N GLY A 74 18.48 20.57 35.17
CA GLY A 74 17.18 21.18 34.97
C GLY A 74 17.24 22.52 34.22
N LEU A 75 18.18 23.39 34.62
CA LEU A 75 18.40 24.69 33.95
C LEU A 75 18.86 24.52 32.49
N LEU A 76 19.77 23.57 32.23
CA LEU A 76 20.24 23.28 30.88
C LEU A 76 19.11 22.70 30.03
N GLY A 77 18.35 21.75 30.58
CA GLY A 77 17.16 21.18 29.90
C GLY A 77 16.11 22.24 29.56
N THR A 78 15.83 23.15 30.51
CA THR A 78 14.92 24.29 30.29
C THR A 78 15.45 25.23 29.22
N GLY A 79 16.74 25.49 29.20
CA GLY A 79 17.38 26.36 28.19
C GLY A 79 17.31 25.78 26.79
N ILE A 80 17.50 24.48 26.66
CA ILE A 80 17.37 23.73 25.37
C ILE A 80 15.91 23.76 24.91
N ALA A 81 14.95 23.43 25.79
CA ALA A 81 13.54 23.45 25.49
C ALA A 81 13.03 24.85 25.04
N LEU A 82 13.46 25.91 25.72
CA LEU A 82 13.14 27.28 25.33
C LEU A 82 13.78 27.65 23.99
N GLY A 83 15.03 27.26 23.76
CA GLY A 83 15.71 27.50 22.49
C GLY A 83 15.01 26.79 21.31
N TYR A 84 14.55 25.56 21.50
CA TYR A 84 13.77 24.83 20.55
C TYR A 84 12.40 25.50 20.29
N ALA A 85 11.68 25.85 21.34
CA ALA A 85 10.41 26.57 21.21
C ALA A 85 10.57 27.88 20.41
N VAL A 86 11.57 28.70 20.71
CA VAL A 86 11.85 29.95 19.95
C VAL A 86 12.14 29.62 18.48
N SER A 87 12.89 28.55 18.18
CA SER A 87 13.16 28.13 16.80
C SER A 87 11.89 27.75 16.04
N LEU A 88 10.90 27.14 16.69
CA LEU A 88 9.61 26.80 16.07
C LEU A 88 8.83 28.07 15.68
N PHE A 89 8.82 29.09 16.51
CA PHE A 89 8.15 30.36 16.21
C PHE A 89 8.86 31.17 15.12
N ASP A 90 10.18 31.12 15.06
CA ASP A 90 10.99 31.84 14.07
C ASP A 90 10.81 31.29 12.64
N GLN A 91 10.35 30.04 12.52
CA GLN A 91 10.09 29.37 11.25
C GLN A 91 8.67 29.64 10.70
N VAL A 92 7.77 30.22 11.50
CA VAL A 92 6.40 30.49 11.07
C VAL A 92 6.32 31.73 10.21
N SER A 93 6.00 31.59 8.94
CA SER A 93 5.67 32.72 8.06
C SER A 93 4.19 33.07 8.21
N VAL A 94 3.91 34.33 8.60
CA VAL A 94 2.52 34.82 8.71
C VAL A 94 1.98 35.10 7.30
N PRO A 95 0.83 34.52 6.89
CA PRO A 95 0.18 34.86 5.63
C PRO A 95 -0.20 36.35 5.58
N GLN A 96 -0.39 36.90 4.39
CA GLN A 96 -1.01 38.21 4.23
C GLN A 96 -2.39 38.20 4.90
N THR A 97 -2.76 39.29 5.53
CA THR A 97 -4.03 39.44 6.29
C THR A 97 -5.26 39.01 5.43
N GLU A 98 -5.29 39.48 4.20
CA GLU A 98 -6.38 39.16 3.27
C GLU A 98 -6.44 37.67 2.94
N ASP A 99 -5.29 37.01 2.78
CA ASP A 99 -5.21 35.57 2.54
C ASP A 99 -5.65 34.76 3.76
N LEU A 100 -5.28 35.23 4.97
CA LEU A 100 -5.70 34.58 6.21
C LEU A 100 -7.23 34.66 6.40
N ILE A 101 -7.82 35.85 6.20
CA ILE A 101 -9.27 36.04 6.25
C ILE A 101 -9.97 35.18 5.20
N LYS A 102 -9.43 35.11 3.97
CA LYS A 102 -9.98 34.28 2.90
C LYS A 102 -9.93 32.78 3.24
N GLN A 103 -8.82 32.32 3.82
CA GLN A 103 -8.68 30.92 4.25
C GLN A 103 -9.66 30.58 5.38
N VAL A 104 -9.80 31.45 6.36
CA VAL A 104 -10.70 31.26 7.51
C VAL A 104 -12.18 31.23 7.10
N ASN A 105 -12.56 32.10 6.14
CA ASN A 105 -13.93 32.19 5.59
C ASN A 105 -14.16 31.18 4.45
N ASN A 106 -13.15 30.39 4.06
CA ASN A 106 -13.32 29.48 2.94
C ASN A 106 -14.27 28.35 3.32
N VAL A 107 -15.47 28.42 2.79
CA VAL A 107 -16.43 27.30 2.82
C VAL A 107 -15.86 26.20 1.91
N SER A 108 -15.64 25.02 2.45
CA SER A 108 -15.04 23.86 1.76
C SER A 108 -15.51 23.72 0.32
N SER A 109 -14.55 23.74 -0.61
CA SER A 109 -14.81 23.43 -2.01
C SER A 109 -14.97 21.91 -2.16
N ILE A 110 -15.99 21.48 -2.90
CA ILE A 110 -16.21 20.06 -3.16
C ILE A 110 -15.08 19.53 -4.04
N SER A 111 -14.39 18.50 -3.57
CA SER A 111 -13.42 17.78 -4.39
C SER A 111 -14.15 16.83 -5.36
N GLU A 112 -13.53 16.53 -6.48
CA GLU A 112 -14.11 15.69 -7.53
C GLU A 112 -13.11 14.70 -8.10
N ILE A 113 -13.59 13.50 -8.42
CA ILE A 113 -12.82 12.45 -9.10
C ILE A 113 -13.21 12.47 -10.58
N ARG A 114 -12.21 12.41 -11.46
CA ARG A 114 -12.38 12.51 -12.91
C ARG A 114 -11.72 11.34 -13.64
N TYR A 115 -12.30 10.96 -14.77
CA TYR A 115 -11.68 10.07 -15.74
C TYR A 115 -10.44 10.70 -16.39
N ALA A 116 -9.68 9.91 -17.12
CA ALA A 116 -8.50 10.37 -17.86
C ALA A 116 -8.81 11.48 -18.89
N ASP A 117 -10.03 11.50 -19.45
CA ASP A 117 -10.51 12.52 -20.37
C ASP A 117 -10.99 13.81 -19.69
N GLY A 118 -10.92 13.87 -18.36
CA GLY A 118 -11.37 14.99 -17.53
C GLY A 118 -12.88 15.01 -17.25
N SER A 119 -13.67 14.08 -17.80
CA SER A 119 -15.09 13.96 -17.44
C SER A 119 -15.24 13.48 -16.00
N MET A 120 -16.30 13.93 -15.31
CA MET A 120 -16.50 13.63 -13.89
C MET A 120 -16.94 12.18 -13.68
N ILE A 121 -16.29 11.49 -12.75
CA ILE A 121 -16.72 10.20 -12.19
C ILE A 121 -17.74 10.48 -11.08
N SER A 122 -17.35 11.26 -10.09
CA SER A 122 -18.19 11.64 -8.97
C SER A 122 -17.61 12.87 -8.26
N ALA A 123 -18.50 13.69 -7.70
CA ALA A 123 -18.09 14.58 -6.63
C ALA A 123 -17.71 13.73 -5.40
N ILE A 124 -16.68 14.12 -4.69
CA ILE A 124 -16.41 13.59 -3.36
C ILE A 124 -17.38 14.34 -2.46
N GLU A 125 -18.54 13.72 -2.21
CA GLU A 125 -19.50 14.30 -1.31
C GLU A 125 -18.84 14.53 0.02
N ASN A 126 -18.76 15.79 0.35
CA ASN A 126 -18.52 16.18 1.70
C ASN A 126 -19.81 15.80 2.44
N ASP A 127 -19.71 14.77 3.29
CA ASP A 127 -20.83 14.47 4.20
C ASP A 127 -21.09 15.63 5.17
N LEU A 128 -20.32 16.71 5.08
CA LEU A 128 -20.42 17.87 5.95
C LEU A 128 -21.38 18.90 5.36
N LEU A 129 -22.65 18.74 5.62
CA LEU A 129 -23.67 19.75 5.29
C LEU A 129 -23.37 21.03 6.05
N ARG A 130 -23.28 22.15 5.32
CA ARG A 130 -22.99 23.46 5.88
C ARG A 130 -23.87 24.52 5.23
N THR A 131 -24.39 25.42 6.06
CA THR A 131 -25.05 26.67 5.62
C THR A 131 -24.53 27.79 6.46
N SER A 132 -23.86 28.75 5.85
CA SER A 132 -23.36 29.94 6.56
C SER A 132 -24.51 30.91 6.77
N VAL A 133 -24.56 31.50 7.95
CA VAL A 133 -25.52 32.53 8.35
C VAL A 133 -24.79 33.73 8.95
N SER A 134 -25.43 34.89 8.89
CA SER A 134 -24.93 36.11 9.52
C SER A 134 -25.07 36.05 11.05
N SER A 135 -24.35 36.92 11.76
CA SER A 135 -24.33 36.95 13.22
C SER A 135 -25.73 37.14 13.82
N ASP A 136 -26.56 37.97 13.21
CA ASP A 136 -27.95 38.28 13.62
C ASP A 136 -28.92 37.10 13.41
N ALA A 137 -28.54 36.14 12.57
CA ALA A 137 -29.28 34.90 12.38
C ALA A 137 -28.86 33.75 13.31
N ILE A 138 -27.97 34.00 14.27
CA ILE A 138 -27.54 33.05 15.30
C ILE A 138 -28.08 33.49 16.66
N SER A 139 -28.74 32.56 17.38
CA SER A 139 -29.27 32.82 18.74
C SER A 139 -28.20 33.29 19.69
N ASP A 140 -28.46 34.36 20.43
CA ASP A 140 -27.57 34.87 21.51
C ASP A 140 -27.38 33.80 22.60
N ASN A 141 -28.38 32.95 22.86
CA ASN A 141 -28.27 31.83 23.79
C ASN A 141 -27.10 30.89 23.40
N LEU A 142 -26.94 30.62 22.09
CA LEU A 142 -25.87 29.75 21.61
C LEU A 142 -24.50 30.43 21.66
N LYS A 143 -24.42 31.72 21.24
CA LYS A 143 -23.17 32.50 21.35
C LYS A 143 -22.66 32.52 22.78
N GLN A 144 -23.55 32.80 23.74
CA GLN A 144 -23.21 32.79 25.17
C GLN A 144 -22.82 31.40 25.69
N ALA A 145 -23.52 30.31 25.26
CA ALA A 145 -23.24 28.94 25.64
C ALA A 145 -21.85 28.48 25.17
N ILE A 146 -21.49 28.81 23.92
CA ILE A 146 -20.16 28.49 23.33
C ILE A 146 -19.06 29.26 24.08
N VAL A 147 -19.21 30.55 24.25
CA VAL A 147 -18.21 31.40 24.96
C VAL A 147 -18.04 30.91 26.40
N ALA A 148 -19.13 30.68 27.14
CA ALA A 148 -19.07 30.20 28.52
C ALA A 148 -18.38 28.86 28.67
N THR A 149 -18.40 28.01 27.59
CA THR A 149 -17.89 26.64 27.65
C THR A 149 -16.50 26.46 27.06
N GLU A 150 -16.25 27.05 25.91
CA GLU A 150 -15.01 26.86 25.17
C GLU A 150 -13.95 27.94 25.47
N ASP A 151 -14.40 29.18 25.84
CA ASP A 151 -13.47 30.29 26.02
C ASP A 151 -14.11 31.43 26.86
N GLU A 152 -14.23 31.21 28.16
CA GLU A 152 -14.92 32.16 29.08
C GLU A 152 -14.31 33.59 29.09
N HIS A 153 -13.09 33.76 28.63
CA HIS A 153 -12.39 35.04 28.53
C HIS A 153 -12.25 35.50 27.07
N PHE A 154 -13.09 35.03 26.15
CA PHE A 154 -13.02 35.33 24.74
C PHE A 154 -12.94 36.83 24.43
N GLU A 155 -13.73 37.64 25.12
CA GLU A 155 -13.74 39.12 24.93
C GLU A 155 -12.51 39.84 25.50
N GLU A 156 -11.76 39.19 26.41
CA GLU A 156 -10.67 39.84 27.16
C GLU A 156 -9.28 39.63 26.53
N HIS A 157 -9.07 38.54 25.79
CA HIS A 157 -7.75 38.18 25.22
C HIS A 157 -7.64 38.50 23.73
N ASN A 158 -6.39 38.61 23.24
CA ASN A 158 -6.08 38.83 21.83
C ASN A 158 -5.68 37.48 21.12
N GLY A 159 -6.58 36.48 21.12
CA GLY A 159 -6.39 35.20 20.41
C GLY A 159 -5.71 34.11 21.20
N ILE A 160 -4.98 34.39 22.25
CA ILE A 160 -4.30 33.41 23.10
C ILE A 160 -4.40 33.76 24.59
N VAL A 161 -4.39 32.70 25.42
CA VAL A 161 -4.27 32.85 26.88
C VAL A 161 -2.91 32.26 27.31
N PRO A 162 -1.86 33.09 27.53
CA PRO A 162 -0.49 32.64 27.81
C PRO A 162 -0.40 31.68 29.01
N LYS A 163 -1.19 31.91 30.06
CA LYS A 163 -1.24 31.07 31.27
C LYS A 163 -1.74 29.66 30.94
N ALA A 164 -2.69 29.51 30.03
CA ALA A 164 -3.21 28.22 29.59
C ALA A 164 -2.17 27.44 28.75
N ILE A 165 -1.42 28.16 27.88
CA ILE A 165 -0.34 27.57 27.09
C ILE A 165 0.76 26.99 27.98
N ILE A 166 1.20 27.77 29.00
CA ILE A 166 2.23 27.32 29.95
C ILE A 166 1.75 26.11 30.73
N ARG A 167 0.50 26.08 31.19
CA ARG A 167 -0.10 24.97 31.94
C ARG A 167 -0.16 23.70 31.07
N ALA A 168 -0.62 23.80 29.84
CA ALA A 168 -0.70 22.69 28.91
C ALA A 168 0.69 22.13 28.56
N SER A 169 1.69 23.01 28.37
CA SER A 169 3.07 22.59 28.09
C SER A 169 3.71 21.86 29.25
N LEU A 170 3.48 22.32 30.49
CA LEU A 170 3.96 21.65 31.71
C LEU A 170 3.25 20.32 31.97
N GLY A 171 1.93 20.22 31.72
CA GLY A 171 1.16 18.98 31.86
C GLY A 171 1.67 17.88 30.95
N ASN A 172 1.96 18.17 29.69
CA ASN A 172 2.54 17.24 28.74
C ASN A 172 3.98 16.82 29.12
N PHE A 173 4.79 17.72 29.70
CA PHE A 173 6.17 17.42 30.09
C PHE A 173 6.27 16.52 31.34
N ILE A 174 5.29 16.58 32.25
CA ILE A 174 5.29 15.86 33.52
C ILE A 174 4.47 14.55 33.43
N GLY A 175 3.82 14.29 32.29
CA GLY A 175 3.00 13.08 32.09
C GLY A 175 1.69 13.06 32.93
N LEU A 176 1.34 14.17 33.54
CA LEU A 176 0.07 14.37 34.24
C LEU A 176 -0.92 14.99 33.23
N GLY A 177 -1.44 14.15 32.34
CA GLY A 177 -2.45 14.54 31.36
C GLY A 177 -3.65 15.16 32.03
N SER A 178 -3.74 16.47 32.09
CA SER A 178 -4.96 17.17 32.44
C SER A 178 -5.72 17.46 31.15
N SER A 179 -6.87 16.86 30.98
CA SER A 179 -7.83 17.06 29.88
C SER A 179 -8.54 18.42 29.92
N SER A 180 -7.96 19.47 30.52
CA SER A 180 -8.61 20.78 30.50
C SER A 180 -8.21 21.55 29.26
N GLY A 181 -9.17 21.90 28.41
CA GLY A 181 -9.04 22.71 27.23
C GLY A 181 -8.28 24.00 27.49
N GLY A 182 -7.20 24.22 26.77
CA GLY A 182 -6.34 25.40 26.92
C GLY A 182 -6.25 26.24 25.64
N SER A 183 -6.99 25.87 24.59
CA SER A 183 -7.03 26.60 23.32
C SER A 183 -8.23 27.54 23.27
N THR A 184 -8.04 28.76 22.82
CA THR A 184 -9.09 29.76 22.62
C THR A 184 -9.96 29.43 21.42
N LEU A 185 -11.15 30.03 21.30
CA LEU A 185 -12.02 29.92 20.10
C LEU A 185 -11.28 30.33 18.83
N THR A 186 -10.48 31.39 18.89
CA THR A 186 -9.65 31.85 17.77
C THR A 186 -8.61 30.83 17.36
N GLN A 187 -7.96 30.16 18.33
CA GLN A 187 -7.04 29.06 18.05
C GLN A 187 -7.74 27.85 17.46
N GLN A 188 -8.95 27.51 17.94
CA GLN A 188 -9.75 26.44 17.39
C GLN A 188 -10.17 26.74 15.95
N LEU A 189 -10.57 27.95 15.63
CA LEU A 189 -10.92 28.41 14.28
C LEU A 189 -9.73 28.30 13.34
N ILE A 190 -8.55 28.80 13.73
CA ILE A 190 -7.31 28.67 12.95
C ILE A 190 -6.95 27.19 12.75
N LYS A 191 -7.05 26.37 13.79
CA LYS A 191 -6.82 24.93 13.71
C LYS A 191 -7.73 24.28 12.67
N GLN A 192 -9.02 24.58 12.70
CA GLN A 192 -10.01 23.95 11.82
C GLN A 192 -9.90 24.40 10.36
N GLN A 193 -9.55 25.67 10.08
CA GLN A 193 -9.62 26.24 8.74
C GLN A 193 -8.26 26.45 8.07
N VAL A 194 -7.16 26.55 8.83
CA VAL A 194 -5.87 26.98 8.28
C VAL A 194 -4.75 25.98 8.48
N VAL A 195 -4.52 25.52 9.73
CA VAL A 195 -3.32 24.71 10.05
C VAL A 195 -3.59 23.22 10.21
N GLY A 196 -4.87 22.80 10.29
CA GLY A 196 -5.27 21.40 10.44
C GLY A 196 -5.02 20.82 11.82
N ASP A 197 -5.19 19.48 11.94
CA ASP A 197 -5.20 18.74 13.21
C ASP A 197 -3.89 18.00 13.54
N ALA A 198 -2.84 18.15 12.71
CA ALA A 198 -1.58 17.45 12.93
C ALA A 198 -1.02 17.64 14.36
N PRO A 199 -0.67 16.58 15.09
CA PRO A 199 -0.28 16.66 16.51
C PRO A 199 1.20 17.07 16.69
N THR A 200 1.64 18.14 16.01
CA THR A 200 3.03 18.62 16.04
C THR A 200 3.17 19.94 16.79
N LEU A 201 4.33 20.15 17.41
CA LEU A 201 4.66 21.43 18.07
C LEU A 201 4.79 22.57 17.05
N ALA A 202 5.27 22.29 15.85
CA ALA A 202 5.38 23.26 14.75
C ALA A 202 3.99 23.78 14.35
N ARG A 203 3.01 22.89 14.14
CA ARG A 203 1.62 23.26 13.89
C ARG A 203 1.05 24.12 15.03
N LYS A 204 1.30 23.73 16.30
CA LYS A 204 0.82 24.51 17.46
C LYS A 204 1.46 25.90 17.52
N ALA A 205 2.72 26.05 17.10
CA ALA A 205 3.36 27.35 16.98
C ALA A 205 2.69 28.20 15.88
N SER A 206 2.40 27.61 14.71
CA SER A 206 1.66 28.28 13.64
C SER A 206 0.25 28.70 14.07
N GLU A 207 -0.48 27.83 14.76
CA GLU A 207 -1.80 28.09 15.33
C GLU A 207 -1.79 29.33 16.24
N ILE A 208 -0.80 29.43 17.14
CA ILE A 208 -0.66 30.56 18.05
C ILE A 208 -0.38 31.87 17.28
N VAL A 209 0.56 31.83 16.33
CA VAL A 209 0.94 33.02 15.54
C VAL A 209 -0.21 33.50 14.67
N TYR A 210 -0.94 32.58 14.03
CA TYR A 210 -2.07 32.92 13.17
C TYR A 210 -3.29 33.38 13.96
N ALA A 211 -3.53 32.84 15.16
CA ALA A 211 -4.58 33.33 16.06
C ALA A 211 -4.34 34.79 16.47
N LEU A 212 -3.09 35.13 16.79
CA LEU A 212 -2.71 36.53 17.09
C LEU A 212 -2.86 37.45 15.86
N ALA A 213 -2.59 36.93 14.66
CA ALA A 213 -2.78 37.68 13.43
C ALA A 213 -4.26 37.90 13.10
N LEU A 214 -5.09 36.89 13.28
CA LEU A 214 -6.53 36.91 13.01
C LEU A 214 -7.25 37.91 13.92
N GLU A 215 -6.95 37.93 15.18
CA GLU A 215 -7.53 38.91 16.16
C GLU A 215 -7.21 40.39 15.88
N ARG A 216 -6.15 40.63 15.08
CA ARG A 216 -5.86 41.98 14.60
C ARG A 216 -6.65 42.35 13.35
N ALA A 217 -7.17 41.34 12.66
CA ALA A 217 -7.79 41.46 11.35
C ALA A 217 -9.33 41.36 11.39
N MET A 218 -9.89 40.69 12.39
CA MET A 218 -11.32 40.44 12.54
C MET A 218 -11.79 40.82 13.95
N SER A 219 -13.00 41.31 14.06
CA SER A 219 -13.67 41.56 15.35
C SER A 219 -14.02 40.23 16.07
N LYS A 220 -14.29 40.34 17.38
CA LYS A 220 -14.74 39.19 18.17
C LYS A 220 -16.01 38.57 17.65
N ASP A 221 -16.99 39.39 17.24
CA ASP A 221 -18.25 38.88 16.65
C ASP A 221 -18.03 38.19 15.30
N GLU A 222 -17.14 38.73 14.45
CA GLU A 222 -16.78 38.05 13.18
C GLU A 222 -16.07 36.73 13.43
N ILE A 223 -15.13 36.63 14.38
CA ILE A 223 -14.44 35.40 14.74
C ILE A 223 -15.43 34.37 15.29
N LEU A 224 -16.30 34.75 16.22
CA LEU A 224 -17.31 33.86 16.79
C LEU A 224 -18.31 33.41 15.75
N THR A 225 -18.80 34.29 14.91
CA THR A 225 -19.73 33.95 13.80
C THR A 225 -19.08 32.98 12.81
N THR A 226 -17.83 33.25 12.44
CA THR A 226 -17.10 32.35 11.55
C THR A 226 -16.88 30.98 12.19
N TYR A 227 -16.48 30.94 13.47
CA TYR A 227 -16.35 29.69 14.23
C TYR A 227 -17.66 28.87 14.22
N LEU A 228 -18.78 29.54 14.55
CA LEU A 228 -20.11 28.90 14.58
C LEU A 228 -20.58 28.43 13.19
N ASN A 229 -20.13 29.05 12.11
CA ASN A 229 -20.41 28.62 10.74
C ASN A 229 -19.54 27.45 10.27
N VAL A 230 -18.38 27.18 10.92
CA VAL A 230 -17.45 26.16 10.43
C VAL A 230 -17.26 24.97 11.39
N ALA A 231 -17.59 25.15 12.68
CA ALA A 231 -17.44 24.10 13.69
C ALA A 231 -18.22 22.85 13.32
N PRO A 232 -17.68 21.63 13.54
CA PRO A 232 -18.38 20.39 13.35
C PRO A 232 -19.36 20.13 14.50
N PHE A 233 -20.58 19.67 14.16
CA PHE A 233 -21.65 19.38 15.12
C PHE A 233 -22.12 17.90 15.11
N GLY A 234 -21.37 17.01 14.49
CA GLY A 234 -21.70 15.58 14.43
C GLY A 234 -22.65 15.26 13.29
N ARG A 235 -23.71 14.48 13.55
CA ARG A 235 -24.62 13.98 12.52
C ARG A 235 -26.05 14.48 12.70
N ASN A 236 -26.74 14.69 11.56
CA ASN A 236 -28.18 14.96 11.54
C ASN A 236 -29.00 13.67 11.54
N ASN A 237 -30.33 13.81 11.56
CA ASN A 237 -31.30 12.72 11.54
C ASN A 237 -31.32 11.87 10.25
N LYS A 238 -30.48 12.22 9.25
CA LYS A 238 -30.23 11.46 8.00
C LYS A 238 -28.87 10.76 8.02
N GLY A 239 -28.15 10.79 9.12
CA GLY A 239 -26.79 10.22 9.25
C GLY A 239 -25.68 11.04 8.61
N GLN A 240 -26.00 12.19 8.02
CA GLN A 240 -25.04 13.06 7.35
C GLN A 240 -24.26 13.88 8.38
N ASN A 241 -22.95 14.02 8.17
CA ASN A 241 -22.12 14.89 9.01
C ASN A 241 -22.51 16.36 8.77
N ILE A 242 -22.62 17.14 9.84
CA ILE A 242 -23.02 18.54 9.80
C ILE A 242 -21.96 19.44 10.41
N ALA A 243 -21.72 20.57 9.74
CA ALA A 243 -20.95 21.68 10.27
C ALA A 243 -21.74 22.98 10.12
N GLY A 244 -21.41 23.92 11.00
CA GLY A 244 -22.15 25.15 11.11
C GLY A 244 -23.49 25.00 11.84
N VAL A 245 -23.75 26.01 12.63
CA VAL A 245 -24.86 26.02 13.58
C VAL A 245 -26.26 25.93 12.92
N GLU A 246 -26.42 26.49 11.72
CA GLU A 246 -27.68 26.45 11.00
C GLU A 246 -28.06 25.01 10.61
N GLN A 247 -27.10 24.24 10.09
CA GLN A 247 -27.32 22.82 9.78
C GLN A 247 -27.47 21.97 11.02
N ALA A 248 -26.79 22.33 12.13
CA ALA A 248 -26.95 21.64 13.40
C ALA A 248 -28.36 21.87 13.98
N ALA A 249 -28.83 23.11 14.01
CA ALA A 249 -30.18 23.45 14.47
C ALA A 249 -31.28 22.78 13.64
N LYS A 250 -31.15 22.80 12.33
CA LYS A 250 -32.11 22.17 11.40
C LYS A 250 -32.01 20.66 11.41
N GLY A 251 -30.83 20.07 11.44
CA GLY A 251 -30.62 18.63 11.31
C GLY A 251 -30.84 17.85 12.60
N ILE A 252 -30.82 18.53 13.75
CA ILE A 252 -31.04 17.89 15.06
C ILE A 252 -32.42 18.25 15.63
N PHE A 253 -32.83 19.53 15.51
CA PHE A 253 -34.05 20.05 16.14
C PHE A 253 -35.14 20.53 15.16
N GLY A 254 -34.82 20.67 13.87
CA GLY A 254 -35.77 21.17 12.89
C GLY A 254 -36.06 22.68 12.94
N VAL A 255 -35.23 23.46 13.61
CA VAL A 255 -35.40 24.91 13.78
C VAL A 255 -34.25 25.71 13.16
N ASP A 256 -34.49 26.99 12.87
CA ASP A 256 -33.43 27.90 12.45
C ASP A 256 -32.50 28.21 13.63
N ALA A 257 -31.20 28.45 13.38
CA ALA A 257 -30.20 28.77 14.41
C ALA A 257 -30.61 29.99 15.28
N SER A 258 -31.37 30.93 14.75
CA SER A 258 -31.90 32.11 15.48
C SER A 258 -32.98 31.77 16.50
N LYS A 259 -33.60 30.58 16.40
CA LYS A 259 -34.76 30.18 17.22
C LYS A 259 -34.39 29.17 18.33
N LEU A 260 -33.13 28.87 18.52
CA LEU A 260 -32.67 27.91 19.52
C LEU A 260 -33.05 28.34 20.92
N THR A 261 -33.72 27.47 21.64
CA THR A 261 -33.95 27.59 23.09
C THR A 261 -32.67 27.40 23.91
N ILE A 262 -32.65 27.80 25.16
CA ILE A 262 -31.43 27.62 26.02
C ILE A 262 -31.01 26.14 26.13
N PRO A 263 -31.89 25.14 26.37
CA PRO A 263 -31.50 23.73 26.35
C PRO A 263 -30.94 23.27 25.03
N GLN A 264 -31.54 23.65 23.89
CA GLN A 264 -31.06 23.31 22.54
C GLN A 264 -29.69 23.99 22.24
N ALA A 265 -29.54 25.26 22.62
CA ALA A 265 -28.28 25.98 22.52
C ALA A 265 -27.16 25.34 23.36
N ALA A 266 -27.49 24.94 24.59
CA ALA A 266 -26.52 24.24 25.46
C ALA A 266 -26.13 22.85 24.90
N PHE A 267 -27.06 22.13 24.29
CA PHE A 267 -26.77 20.86 23.65
C PHE A 267 -25.81 21.05 22.47
N LEU A 268 -26.14 21.97 21.53
CA LEU A 268 -25.27 22.25 20.39
C LEU A 268 -23.89 22.77 20.84
N ALA A 269 -23.81 23.64 21.83
CA ALA A 269 -22.54 24.15 22.35
C ALA A 269 -21.65 23.06 22.96
N GLY A 270 -22.22 21.94 23.37
CA GLY A 270 -21.49 20.77 23.85
C GLY A 270 -20.85 19.91 22.76
N LEU A 271 -21.38 19.92 21.54
CA LEU A 271 -21.01 18.98 20.45
C LEU A 271 -19.57 19.16 19.92
N PRO A 272 -19.03 20.40 19.73
CA PRO A 272 -17.74 20.60 19.08
C PRO A 272 -16.55 19.90 19.74
N GLN A 273 -16.64 19.55 21.03
CA GLN A 273 -15.60 18.81 21.75
C GLN A 273 -15.42 17.37 21.22
N SER A 274 -16.52 16.70 20.91
CA SER A 274 -16.53 15.32 20.35
C SER A 274 -17.79 15.11 19.49
N PRO A 275 -17.84 15.71 18.30
CA PRO A 275 -19.07 15.86 17.53
C PRO A 275 -19.78 14.54 17.24
N ILE A 276 -19.03 13.53 16.78
CA ILE A 276 -19.58 12.21 16.46
C ILE A 276 -20.06 11.47 17.71
N SER A 277 -19.35 11.57 18.83
CA SER A 277 -19.74 10.88 20.07
C SER A 277 -20.97 11.51 20.74
N TYR A 278 -21.08 12.85 20.67
CA TYR A 278 -22.12 13.58 21.40
C TYR A 278 -23.40 13.84 20.59
N SER A 279 -23.33 13.78 19.23
CA SER A 279 -24.53 13.90 18.40
C SER A 279 -25.44 12.68 18.55
N PRO A 280 -26.79 12.85 18.43
CA PRO A 280 -27.74 11.80 18.78
C PRO A 280 -27.95 10.71 17.70
N TYR A 281 -27.34 10.85 16.50
CA TYR A 281 -27.60 9.95 15.37
C TYR A 281 -26.37 9.15 14.93
N GLU A 282 -26.62 7.93 14.43
CA GLU A 282 -25.67 7.09 13.74
C GLU A 282 -25.46 7.54 12.27
N SER A 283 -24.49 6.92 11.59
CA SER A 283 -24.24 7.16 10.15
C SER A 283 -25.39 6.70 9.25
N THR A 284 -26.27 5.84 9.75
CA THR A 284 -27.50 5.39 9.09
C THR A 284 -28.65 6.38 9.19
N GLY A 285 -28.54 7.39 10.06
CA GLY A 285 -29.63 8.28 10.43
C GLY A 285 -30.47 7.78 11.60
N GLU A 286 -30.24 6.56 12.05
CA GLU A 286 -30.91 6.01 13.23
C GLU A 286 -30.46 6.72 14.50
N MET A 287 -31.33 6.78 15.51
CA MET A 287 -30.94 7.27 16.83
C MET A 287 -29.97 6.28 17.48
N LYS A 288 -28.94 6.80 18.13
CA LYS A 288 -28.00 6.02 18.93
C LYS A 288 -28.68 5.33 20.11
N SER A 289 -27.96 4.41 20.75
CA SER A 289 -28.39 3.79 22.01
C SER A 289 -28.63 4.83 23.10
N GLU A 290 -29.48 4.54 24.05
CA GLU A 290 -29.72 5.41 25.22
C GLU A 290 -28.43 5.74 25.96
N GLU A 291 -27.49 4.80 26.06
CA GLU A 291 -26.20 4.98 26.74
C GLU A 291 -25.33 6.00 25.98
N ASP A 292 -25.29 5.93 24.64
CA ASP A 292 -24.51 6.83 23.81
C ASP A 292 -25.11 8.23 23.73
N ILE A 293 -26.44 8.34 23.67
CA ILE A 293 -27.15 9.64 23.71
C ILE A 293 -26.89 10.36 25.05
N GLU A 294 -26.83 9.62 26.15
CA GLU A 294 -26.60 10.20 27.49
C GLU A 294 -25.24 10.89 27.59
N LEU A 295 -24.24 10.50 26.77
CA LEU A 295 -22.93 11.22 26.68
C LEU A 295 -23.11 12.68 26.23
N GLY A 296 -23.91 12.91 25.19
CA GLY A 296 -24.24 14.25 24.70
C GLY A 296 -25.08 15.05 25.68
N ILE A 297 -26.08 14.40 26.31
CA ILE A 297 -26.92 15.02 27.35
C ILE A 297 -26.11 15.43 28.57
N LYS A 298 -25.21 14.59 29.04
CA LYS A 298 -24.30 14.92 30.12
C LYS A 298 -23.42 16.13 29.77
N ARG A 299 -22.88 16.15 28.55
CA ARG A 299 -22.10 17.29 28.05
C ARG A 299 -22.93 18.58 28.02
N SER A 300 -24.19 18.52 27.61
CA SER A 300 -25.11 19.65 27.61
C SER A 300 -25.34 20.20 29.04
N LYS A 301 -25.46 19.30 30.04
CA LYS A 301 -25.56 19.69 31.44
C LYS A 301 -24.30 20.39 31.96
N ASP A 302 -23.10 19.98 31.48
CA ASP A 302 -21.84 20.67 31.77
C ASP A 302 -21.83 22.07 31.16
N VAL A 303 -22.38 22.25 29.94
CA VAL A 303 -22.54 23.57 29.31
C VAL A 303 -23.47 24.45 30.14
N LEU A 304 -24.62 23.99 30.53
CA LEU A 304 -25.56 24.73 31.39
C LEU A 304 -24.90 25.14 32.71
N TYR A 305 -24.08 24.26 33.31
CA TYR A 305 -23.31 24.61 34.49
C TYR A 305 -22.27 25.72 34.21
N ASN A 306 -21.61 25.67 33.08
CA ASN A 306 -20.65 26.73 32.67
C ASN A 306 -21.38 28.09 32.47
N MET A 307 -22.54 28.08 31.83
CA MET A 307 -23.38 29.27 31.66
C MET A 307 -23.81 29.85 33.02
N TYR A 308 -24.16 28.99 34.00
CA TYR A 308 -24.48 29.41 35.39
C TYR A 308 -23.23 29.95 36.08
N ARG A 309 -22.11 29.26 36.01
CA ARG A 309 -20.86 29.64 36.68
C ARG A 309 -20.30 30.99 36.17
N THR A 310 -20.51 31.29 34.88
CA THR A 310 -20.09 32.58 34.24
C THR A 310 -21.14 33.68 34.41
N GLY A 311 -22.28 33.41 35.03
CA GLY A 311 -23.30 34.42 35.30
C GLY A 311 -24.28 34.67 34.13
N VAL A 312 -24.21 33.84 33.05
CA VAL A 312 -25.17 33.89 31.95
C VAL A 312 -26.56 33.43 32.39
N LEU A 313 -26.62 32.41 33.24
CA LEU A 313 -27.86 31.89 33.78
C LEU A 313 -27.97 32.20 35.28
N SER A 314 -29.20 32.45 35.74
CA SER A 314 -29.52 32.42 37.14
C SER A 314 -29.47 31.02 37.71
N GLN A 315 -29.45 30.86 39.06
CA GLN A 315 -29.53 29.52 39.69
C GLN A 315 -30.85 28.84 39.36
N GLU A 316 -31.93 29.58 39.35
CA GLU A 316 -33.27 29.06 39.04
C GLU A 316 -33.40 28.56 37.63
N ASP A 317 -32.89 29.33 36.65
CA ASP A 317 -32.83 28.94 35.23
C ASP A 317 -31.95 27.70 35.03
N TYR A 318 -30.78 27.67 35.67
CA TYR A 318 -29.89 26.51 35.61
C TYR A 318 -30.56 25.21 36.06
N GLU A 319 -31.20 25.24 37.24
CA GLU A 319 -31.88 24.01 37.75
C GLU A 319 -33.08 23.64 36.89
N THR A 320 -33.79 24.61 36.34
CA THR A 320 -34.91 24.38 35.42
C THR A 320 -34.44 23.70 34.10
N TYR A 321 -33.43 24.25 33.47
CA TYR A 321 -32.96 23.72 32.18
C TYR A 321 -32.15 22.44 32.34
N LYS A 322 -31.45 22.22 33.42
CA LYS A 322 -30.78 20.97 33.74
C LYS A 322 -31.74 19.78 33.92
N ALA A 323 -32.99 20.08 34.39
CA ALA A 323 -34.03 19.09 34.53
C ALA A 323 -34.83 18.82 33.24
N TYR A 324 -34.61 19.65 32.18
CA TYR A 324 -35.30 19.53 30.92
C TYR A 324 -34.86 18.29 30.16
N ASP A 325 -35.81 17.52 29.63
CA ASP A 325 -35.51 16.35 28.80
C ASP A 325 -35.37 16.79 27.35
N ILE A 326 -34.11 17.00 26.90
CA ILE A 326 -33.79 17.47 25.55
C ILE A 326 -34.09 16.42 24.46
N LYS A 327 -34.31 15.14 24.82
CA LYS A 327 -34.60 14.08 23.84
C LYS A 327 -35.90 14.33 23.10
N GLN A 328 -36.86 14.99 23.75
CA GLN A 328 -38.15 15.34 23.12
C GLN A 328 -38.05 16.32 21.96
N ASP A 329 -36.90 17.05 21.85
CA ASP A 329 -36.66 18.02 20.81
C ASP A 329 -35.93 17.41 19.57
N PHE A 330 -35.42 16.19 19.69
CA PHE A 330 -34.70 15.55 18.60
C PHE A 330 -35.65 15.15 17.48
N LEU A 331 -35.24 15.40 16.24
CA LEU A 331 -35.99 14.97 15.07
C LEU A 331 -36.05 13.44 14.98
N PRO A 332 -37.17 12.88 14.47
CA PRO A 332 -37.24 11.45 14.17
C PRO A 332 -36.21 11.08 13.11
N ALA A 333 -35.69 9.85 13.19
CA ALA A 333 -34.75 9.31 12.22
C ALA A 333 -35.31 9.31 10.79
N GLU A 334 -34.54 9.73 9.82
CA GLU A 334 -34.81 9.57 8.39
C GLU A 334 -33.68 8.71 7.77
N ASN A 335 -34.06 7.66 7.02
CA ASN A 335 -33.08 6.83 6.34
C ASN A 335 -32.34 7.65 5.29
N ALA A 336 -31.00 7.67 5.37
CA ALA A 336 -30.17 8.23 4.34
C ALA A 336 -30.39 7.47 3.03
N SER A 337 -30.70 8.16 1.93
CA SER A 337 -30.58 7.57 0.59
C SER A 337 -29.08 7.44 0.29
N VAL A 338 -28.50 6.28 0.58
CA VAL A 338 -27.12 5.98 0.21
C VAL A 338 -27.07 5.91 -1.31
N THR A 339 -26.57 6.95 -1.95
CA THR A 339 -26.18 6.87 -3.36
C THR A 339 -24.99 5.93 -3.38
N SER A 340 -25.22 4.69 -3.76
CA SER A 340 -24.16 3.67 -3.79
C SER A 340 -23.12 4.07 -4.83
N LYS A 341 -21.95 4.40 -4.33
CA LYS A 341 -20.76 4.66 -5.13
C LYS A 341 -20.05 3.32 -5.30
N GLY A 342 -19.62 2.98 -6.52
CA GLY A 342 -19.03 1.67 -6.82
C GLY A 342 -17.53 1.59 -6.53
N PHE A 343 -16.93 0.46 -6.87
CA PHE A 343 -15.49 0.17 -6.67
C PHE A 343 -14.56 1.29 -7.16
N LEU A 344 -14.84 1.89 -8.32
CA LEU A 344 -13.98 2.94 -8.88
C LEU A 344 -13.86 4.17 -7.97
N TYR A 345 -14.98 4.60 -7.38
CA TYR A 345 -14.99 5.75 -6.49
C TYR A 345 -14.09 5.51 -5.27
N PHE A 346 -14.30 4.40 -4.56
CA PHE A 346 -13.57 4.12 -3.33
C PHE A 346 -12.09 3.84 -3.58
N THR A 347 -11.75 3.11 -4.65
CA THR A 347 -10.35 2.85 -5.00
C THR A 347 -9.60 4.13 -5.36
N ALA A 348 -10.23 5.03 -6.12
CA ALA A 348 -9.62 6.31 -6.47
C ALA A 348 -9.49 7.24 -5.26
N LEU A 349 -10.48 7.24 -4.37
CA LEU A 349 -10.45 8.01 -3.13
C LEU A 349 -9.32 7.52 -2.20
N ASP A 350 -9.18 6.20 -2.03
CA ASP A 350 -8.11 5.61 -1.21
C ASP A 350 -6.71 5.95 -1.73
N GLU A 351 -6.48 5.80 -3.04
CA GLU A 351 -5.18 6.16 -3.64
C GLU A 351 -4.89 7.66 -3.51
N ALA A 352 -5.89 8.54 -3.71
CA ALA A 352 -5.72 9.97 -3.54
C ALA A 352 -5.44 10.35 -2.08
N THR A 353 -6.13 9.71 -1.14
CA THR A 353 -5.90 9.90 0.30
C THR A 353 -4.49 9.48 0.71
N LYS A 354 -3.99 8.36 0.16
CA LYS A 354 -2.63 7.91 0.40
C LYS A 354 -1.58 8.90 -0.15
N ILE A 355 -1.81 9.44 -1.34
CA ILE A 355 -0.94 10.48 -1.92
C ILE A 355 -0.92 11.73 -1.02
N MET A 356 -2.07 12.14 -0.51
CA MET A 356 -2.20 13.27 0.41
C MET A 356 -1.48 13.00 1.74
N TYR A 357 -1.63 11.80 2.29
CA TYR A 357 -0.93 11.37 3.50
C TYR A 357 0.59 11.47 3.34
N ASP A 358 1.14 10.90 2.25
CA ASP A 358 2.57 10.95 1.98
C ASP A 358 3.08 12.40 1.84
N TYR A 359 2.29 13.27 1.23
CA TYR A 359 2.62 14.69 1.12
C TYR A 359 2.63 15.40 2.48
N LEU A 360 1.61 15.19 3.31
CA LEU A 360 1.50 15.84 4.61
C LEU A 360 2.65 15.42 5.55
N VAL A 361 2.95 14.13 5.57
CA VAL A 361 4.09 13.57 6.31
C VAL A 361 5.41 14.19 5.86
N GLN A 362 5.63 14.31 4.56
CA GLN A 362 6.84 14.94 4.00
C GLN A 362 6.89 16.44 4.28
N LYS A 363 5.78 17.16 4.09
CA LYS A 363 5.67 18.60 4.33
C LYS A 363 6.02 18.97 5.77
N ASP A 364 5.54 18.19 6.72
CA ASP A 364 5.75 18.41 8.15
C ASP A 364 7.06 17.78 8.67
N ASN A 365 7.86 17.14 7.79
CA ASN A 365 9.11 16.46 8.11
C ASN A 365 8.96 15.41 9.23
N VAL A 366 7.85 14.67 9.23
CA VAL A 366 7.60 13.61 10.21
C VAL A 366 8.51 12.42 9.93
N SER A 367 9.27 12.00 10.91
CA SER A 367 10.22 10.90 10.78
C SER A 367 9.52 9.53 10.82
N ASP A 368 10.15 8.51 10.20
CA ASP A 368 9.68 7.11 10.27
C ASP A 368 9.53 6.62 11.71
N GLN A 369 10.35 7.11 12.64
CA GLN A 369 10.28 6.77 14.06
C GLN A 369 9.02 7.35 14.71
N GLU A 370 8.61 8.57 14.37
CA GLU A 370 7.37 9.17 14.85
C GLU A 370 6.15 8.46 14.28
N LEU A 371 6.21 8.01 13.02
CA LEU A 371 5.14 7.24 12.36
C LEU A 371 4.94 5.82 12.93
N GLN A 372 5.89 5.30 13.71
CA GLN A 372 5.68 4.08 14.50
C GLN A 372 4.65 4.28 15.63
N ASN A 373 4.44 5.54 16.05
CA ASN A 373 3.36 5.87 16.98
C ASN A 373 2.00 5.85 16.24
N GLU A 374 1.16 4.90 16.63
CA GLU A 374 -0.15 4.69 16.01
C GLU A 374 -1.05 5.92 16.05
N SER A 375 -1.02 6.69 17.14
CA SER A 375 -1.81 7.93 17.28
C SER A 375 -1.38 9.00 16.27
N ILE A 376 -0.07 9.16 16.04
CA ILE A 376 0.46 10.11 15.06
C ILE A 376 0.06 9.66 13.66
N ARG A 377 0.31 8.39 13.32
CA ARG A 377 -0.04 7.82 12.02
C ARG A 377 -1.53 8.00 11.70
N LYS A 378 -2.40 7.65 12.67
CA LYS A 378 -3.86 7.78 12.52
C LYS A 378 -4.28 9.23 12.32
N SER A 379 -3.70 10.18 13.08
CA SER A 379 -4.00 11.61 12.93
C SER A 379 -3.64 12.14 11.54
N TYR A 380 -2.52 11.68 10.94
CA TYR A 380 -2.16 12.06 9.57
C TYR A 380 -3.06 11.40 8.53
N GLN A 381 -3.54 10.17 8.76
CA GLN A 381 -4.54 9.52 7.91
C GLN A 381 -5.86 10.29 7.92
N GLU A 382 -6.39 10.61 9.10
CA GLU A 382 -7.61 11.42 9.26
C GLU A 382 -7.48 12.81 8.64
N LEU A 383 -6.29 13.43 8.77
CA LEU A 383 -6.01 14.73 8.14
C LEU A 383 -6.00 14.63 6.61
N ALA A 384 -5.40 13.59 6.05
CA ALA A 384 -5.36 13.36 4.61
C ALA A 384 -6.77 13.12 4.04
N GLU A 385 -7.58 12.31 4.71
CA GLU A 385 -8.98 12.08 4.35
C GLU A 385 -9.77 13.39 4.33
N LYS A 386 -9.67 14.17 5.40
CA LYS A 386 -10.34 15.46 5.54
C LYS A 386 -9.90 16.45 4.45
N GLU A 387 -8.59 16.50 4.16
CA GLU A 387 -8.05 17.41 3.16
C GLU A 387 -8.53 17.03 1.75
N ILE A 388 -8.50 15.75 1.38
CA ILE A 388 -9.02 15.26 0.10
C ILE A 388 -10.52 15.54 -0.04
N GLN A 389 -11.30 15.38 1.01
CA GLN A 389 -12.74 15.61 0.98
C GLN A 389 -13.09 17.10 0.87
N ASN A 390 -12.37 17.97 1.59
CA ASN A 390 -12.76 19.36 1.83
C ASN A 390 -11.91 20.41 1.11
N GLY A 391 -10.77 20.00 0.54
CA GLY A 391 -9.77 20.91 -0.03
C GLY A 391 -10.07 21.42 -1.44
N GLY A 392 -11.18 20.99 -2.07
CA GLY A 392 -11.56 21.43 -3.41
C GLY A 392 -10.60 20.94 -4.50
N TYR A 393 -10.23 19.67 -4.46
CA TYR A 393 -9.31 19.06 -5.42
C TYR A 393 -10.04 18.49 -6.64
N ARG A 394 -9.41 18.60 -7.79
CA ARG A 394 -9.70 17.81 -8.98
C ARG A 394 -8.72 16.65 -9.02
N ILE A 395 -9.22 15.44 -8.84
CA ILE A 395 -8.44 14.21 -8.82
C ILE A 395 -8.64 13.52 -10.17
N THR A 396 -7.65 13.62 -11.05
CA THR A 396 -7.70 13.01 -12.38
C THR A 396 -7.10 11.62 -12.32
N THR A 397 -7.89 10.63 -12.73
CA THR A 397 -7.44 9.23 -12.80
C THR A 397 -6.83 8.91 -14.17
N THR A 398 -6.20 7.75 -14.29
CA THR A 398 -5.78 7.12 -15.55
C THR A 398 -6.88 6.29 -16.20
N ILE A 399 -8.02 6.17 -15.53
CA ILE A 399 -9.13 5.33 -15.97
C ILE A 399 -9.75 5.91 -17.25
N ASP A 400 -9.72 5.10 -18.32
CA ASP A 400 -10.45 5.39 -19.56
C ASP A 400 -11.91 5.03 -19.35
N LYS A 401 -12.80 6.04 -19.47
CA LYS A 401 -14.25 5.89 -19.25
C LYS A 401 -14.85 4.80 -20.13
N THR A 402 -14.48 4.78 -21.40
CA THR A 402 -15.04 3.87 -22.40
C THR A 402 -14.62 2.42 -22.12
N ILE A 403 -13.33 2.23 -21.84
CA ILE A 403 -12.76 0.93 -21.50
C ILE A 403 -13.34 0.41 -20.18
N HIS A 404 -13.33 1.24 -19.14
CA HIS A 404 -13.84 0.83 -17.83
C HIS A 404 -15.33 0.47 -17.88
N THR A 405 -16.14 1.29 -18.58
CA THR A 405 -17.57 0.98 -18.79
C THR A 405 -17.75 -0.34 -19.53
N ALA A 406 -16.92 -0.62 -20.55
CA ALA A 406 -16.98 -1.89 -21.27
C ALA A 406 -16.61 -3.08 -20.38
N MET A 407 -15.64 -2.92 -19.45
CA MET A 407 -15.29 -3.96 -18.50
C MET A 407 -16.41 -4.22 -17.49
N GLN A 408 -17.07 -3.19 -16.96
CA GLN A 408 -18.24 -3.32 -16.08
C GLN A 408 -19.41 -4.03 -16.81
N ASN A 409 -19.72 -3.60 -18.04
CA ASN A 409 -20.75 -4.25 -18.85
C ASN A 409 -20.41 -5.71 -19.18
N ALA A 410 -19.11 -6.02 -19.36
CA ALA A 410 -18.68 -7.39 -19.63
C ALA A 410 -18.90 -8.30 -18.43
N VAL A 411 -18.59 -7.89 -17.20
CA VAL A 411 -18.86 -8.73 -16.02
C VAL A 411 -20.36 -8.91 -15.80
N THR A 412 -21.16 -7.87 -16.00
CA THR A 412 -22.62 -7.96 -15.92
C THR A 412 -23.20 -8.95 -16.96
N ASN A 413 -22.73 -8.86 -18.21
CA ASN A 413 -23.29 -9.63 -19.31
C ASN A 413 -22.71 -11.07 -19.41
N TYR A 414 -21.49 -11.30 -18.93
CA TYR A 414 -20.76 -12.55 -19.11
C TYR A 414 -20.29 -13.19 -17.82
N GLY A 415 -20.45 -12.54 -16.65
CA GLY A 415 -20.09 -13.08 -15.36
C GLY A 415 -20.76 -14.42 -15.04
N TYR A 416 -21.97 -14.66 -15.59
CA TYR A 416 -22.65 -15.94 -15.46
C TYR A 416 -21.88 -17.13 -16.03
N LEU A 417 -20.94 -16.91 -16.97
CA LEU A 417 -20.09 -17.95 -17.54
C LEU A 417 -19.14 -18.57 -16.47
N LEU A 418 -18.90 -17.85 -15.37
CA LEU A 418 -18.09 -18.32 -14.25
C LEU A 418 -18.88 -19.20 -13.28
N ASN A 419 -20.24 -19.16 -13.32
CA ASN A 419 -21.10 -19.92 -12.42
C ASN A 419 -20.93 -21.42 -12.65
N ASP A 420 -20.99 -22.18 -11.57
CA ASP A 420 -20.91 -23.62 -11.59
C ASP A 420 -21.67 -24.25 -10.40
N SER A 421 -21.47 -25.55 -10.16
CA SER A 421 -22.11 -26.26 -9.05
C SER A 421 -21.66 -25.83 -7.66
N SER A 422 -20.53 -25.09 -7.55
CA SER A 422 -20.07 -24.48 -6.28
C SER A 422 -20.74 -23.12 -6.00
N GLY A 423 -21.44 -22.52 -6.99
CA GLY A 423 -22.14 -21.26 -6.82
C GLY A 423 -21.77 -20.20 -7.85
N GLN A 424 -21.64 -18.96 -7.37
CA GLN A 424 -21.25 -17.78 -8.14
C GLN A 424 -19.91 -17.25 -7.66
N PRO A 425 -18.78 -17.73 -8.21
CA PRO A 425 -17.47 -17.23 -7.83
C PRO A 425 -17.33 -15.73 -8.12
N GLU A 426 -16.55 -15.04 -7.33
CA GLU A 426 -16.15 -13.65 -7.54
C GLU A 426 -15.03 -13.54 -8.58
N VAL A 427 -14.80 -12.31 -9.04
CA VAL A 427 -13.85 -12.03 -10.11
C VAL A 427 -13.16 -10.69 -9.88
N GLY A 428 -11.84 -10.67 -10.10
CA GLY A 428 -11.04 -9.45 -10.15
C GLY A 428 -10.30 -9.35 -11.48
N ASN A 429 -10.39 -8.20 -12.17
CA ASN A 429 -9.61 -7.95 -13.39
C ASN A 429 -8.96 -6.57 -13.35
N VAL A 430 -7.76 -6.43 -13.90
CA VAL A 430 -7.05 -5.15 -14.06
C VAL A 430 -6.44 -5.07 -15.45
N LEU A 431 -6.77 -3.99 -16.18
CA LEU A 431 -6.16 -3.65 -17.46
C LEU A 431 -5.13 -2.53 -17.27
N MET A 432 -3.92 -2.77 -17.72
CA MET A 432 -2.77 -1.89 -17.50
C MET A 432 -2.04 -1.59 -18.81
N ASP A 433 -1.64 -0.34 -18.99
CA ASP A 433 -0.73 0.08 -20.04
C ASP A 433 0.71 -0.38 -19.75
N ASN A 434 1.32 -1.07 -20.71
CA ASN A 434 2.64 -1.67 -20.49
C ASN A 434 3.77 -0.64 -20.43
N GLN A 435 3.64 0.49 -21.08
CA GLN A 435 4.71 1.49 -21.16
C GLN A 435 4.74 2.42 -19.96
N THR A 436 3.60 2.61 -19.31
CA THR A 436 3.44 3.60 -18.24
C THR A 436 3.12 2.99 -16.89
N GLY A 437 2.54 1.80 -16.84
CA GLY A 437 1.98 1.21 -15.62
C GLY A 437 0.62 1.80 -15.21
N ALA A 438 0.04 2.66 -16.06
CA ALA A 438 -1.27 3.26 -15.82
C ALA A 438 -2.39 2.22 -15.87
N ILE A 439 -3.29 2.24 -14.90
CA ILE A 439 -4.47 1.39 -14.87
C ILE A 439 -5.56 2.06 -15.69
N LEU A 440 -5.96 1.42 -16.80
CA LEU A 440 -6.96 1.96 -17.72
C LEU A 440 -8.40 1.57 -17.35
N GLY A 441 -8.55 0.48 -16.63
CA GLY A 441 -9.83 -0.01 -16.16
C GLY A 441 -9.67 -1.28 -15.31
N PHE A 442 -10.70 -1.62 -14.56
CA PHE A 442 -10.69 -2.80 -13.71
C PHE A 442 -12.11 -3.32 -13.44
N VAL A 443 -12.22 -4.54 -12.96
CA VAL A 443 -13.41 -5.16 -12.36
C VAL A 443 -13.06 -5.52 -10.93
N GLY A 444 -13.72 -4.89 -9.95
CA GLY A 444 -13.47 -5.12 -8.53
C GLY A 444 -14.24 -6.30 -7.96
N GLY A 445 -15.31 -6.73 -8.64
CA GLY A 445 -16.20 -7.81 -8.25
C GLY A 445 -17.37 -7.87 -9.23
N ARG A 446 -18.32 -8.77 -8.98
CA ARG A 446 -19.49 -8.94 -9.85
C ARG A 446 -20.55 -7.84 -9.68
N ASP A 447 -20.80 -7.46 -8.44
CA ASP A 447 -21.77 -6.43 -8.07
C ASP A 447 -21.40 -5.81 -6.73
N TYR A 448 -21.09 -4.52 -6.76
CA TYR A 448 -20.71 -3.75 -5.57
C TYR A 448 -21.81 -3.70 -4.50
N GLN A 449 -23.09 -3.78 -4.89
CA GLN A 449 -24.21 -3.72 -3.95
C GLN A 449 -24.28 -4.97 -3.06
N THR A 450 -23.93 -6.11 -3.63
CA THR A 450 -23.97 -7.41 -2.93
C THR A 450 -22.66 -7.75 -2.23
N ASN A 451 -21.51 -7.30 -2.79
CA ASN A 451 -20.20 -7.55 -2.24
C ASN A 451 -19.27 -6.36 -2.51
N GLN A 452 -18.86 -5.69 -1.44
CA GLN A 452 -18.00 -4.50 -1.50
C GLN A 452 -16.49 -4.83 -1.45
N ASN A 453 -16.14 -6.12 -1.28
CA ASN A 453 -14.75 -6.56 -1.31
C ASN A 453 -14.16 -6.35 -2.71
N ASN A 454 -13.11 -5.55 -2.82
CA ASN A 454 -12.47 -5.25 -4.10
C ASN A 454 -11.42 -6.32 -4.44
N HIS A 455 -11.83 -7.32 -5.23
CA HIS A 455 -10.97 -8.43 -5.64
C HIS A 455 -9.84 -8.02 -6.58
N ALA A 456 -9.88 -6.82 -7.15
CA ALA A 456 -8.80 -6.30 -7.98
C ALA A 456 -7.66 -5.68 -7.16
N PHE A 457 -7.96 -5.01 -6.02
CA PHE A 457 -7.00 -4.18 -5.27
C PHE A 457 -6.80 -4.60 -3.82
N ASP A 458 -7.82 -5.17 -3.16
CA ASP A 458 -7.77 -5.42 -1.70
C ASP A 458 -7.58 -6.89 -1.37
N THR A 459 -8.24 -7.79 -2.13
CA THR A 459 -8.12 -9.23 -1.92
C THR A 459 -6.76 -9.74 -2.35
N LYS A 460 -5.99 -10.28 -1.42
CA LYS A 460 -4.71 -10.93 -1.68
C LYS A 460 -4.91 -12.45 -1.77
N ARG A 461 -4.40 -13.05 -2.84
CA ARG A 461 -4.49 -14.49 -3.13
C ARG A 461 -3.17 -15.04 -3.64
N SER A 462 -2.94 -16.34 -3.46
CA SER A 462 -1.78 -16.99 -4.07
C SER A 462 -1.85 -16.91 -5.60
N PRO A 463 -0.79 -16.38 -6.25
CA PRO A 463 -0.74 -16.33 -7.72
C PRO A 463 -0.51 -17.68 -8.38
N ALA A 464 -0.34 -18.73 -7.62
CA ALA A 464 -0.11 -20.08 -8.09
C ALA A 464 0.99 -20.16 -9.16
N SER A 465 0.76 -20.94 -10.22
CA SER A 465 1.71 -21.15 -11.31
C SER A 465 1.98 -19.94 -12.21
N THR A 466 1.25 -18.83 -12.07
CA THR A 466 1.60 -17.58 -12.74
C THR A 466 2.88 -16.95 -12.19
N THR A 467 3.37 -17.41 -11.05
CA THR A 467 4.66 -17.00 -10.47
C THR A 467 5.86 -17.53 -11.26
N LYS A 468 5.75 -18.70 -11.93
CA LYS A 468 6.86 -19.40 -12.58
C LYS A 468 7.66 -18.55 -13.57
N PRO A 469 7.02 -17.80 -14.50
CA PRO A 469 7.74 -16.93 -15.42
C PRO A 469 8.51 -15.82 -14.73
N LEU A 470 7.97 -15.24 -13.67
CA LEU A 470 8.56 -14.10 -12.98
C LEU A 470 9.69 -14.51 -12.03
N LEU A 471 9.45 -15.50 -11.18
CA LEU A 471 10.34 -15.81 -10.06
C LEU A 471 11.38 -16.90 -10.38
N ALA A 472 11.07 -17.84 -11.27
CA ALA A 472 11.98 -18.96 -11.57
C ALA A 472 12.61 -18.80 -12.97
N TYR A 473 11.84 -18.97 -14.03
CA TYR A 473 12.39 -19.08 -15.39
C TYR A 473 12.96 -17.76 -15.91
N GLY A 474 12.27 -16.64 -15.68
CA GLY A 474 12.76 -15.33 -16.09
C GLY A 474 14.10 -15.00 -15.42
N ILE A 475 14.22 -15.23 -14.12
CA ILE A 475 15.48 -14.98 -13.39
C ILE A 475 16.59 -15.93 -13.87
N ALA A 476 16.28 -17.23 -14.08
CA ALA A 476 17.28 -18.19 -14.55
C ALA A 476 17.80 -17.86 -15.96
N ILE A 477 16.93 -17.38 -16.84
CA ILE A 477 17.31 -16.89 -18.18
C ILE A 477 18.16 -15.61 -18.07
N ASP A 478 17.77 -14.68 -17.21
CA ASP A 478 18.48 -13.41 -17.04
C ASP A 478 19.89 -13.60 -16.50
N GLN A 479 20.05 -14.58 -15.60
CA GLN A 479 21.35 -15.00 -15.07
C GLN A 479 22.17 -15.85 -16.06
N GLY A 480 21.65 -16.10 -17.26
CA GLY A 480 22.31 -16.92 -18.27
C GLY A 480 22.49 -18.39 -17.88
N LEU A 481 21.69 -18.87 -16.93
CA LEU A 481 21.74 -20.25 -16.42
C LEU A 481 20.92 -21.22 -17.28
N MET A 482 20.01 -20.69 -18.11
CA MET A 482 19.21 -21.44 -19.05
C MET A 482 18.85 -20.63 -20.29
N GLY A 483 18.56 -21.31 -21.38
CA GLY A 483 18.00 -20.73 -22.61
C GLY A 483 16.64 -21.32 -22.94
N SER A 484 16.01 -20.84 -24.01
CA SER A 484 14.63 -21.18 -24.38
C SER A 484 14.39 -22.68 -24.66
N ALA A 485 15.42 -23.43 -25.03
CA ALA A 485 15.37 -24.87 -25.29
C ALA A 485 16.17 -25.70 -24.27
N SER A 486 16.42 -25.15 -23.08
CA SER A 486 17.06 -25.91 -22.01
C SER A 486 16.17 -27.05 -21.54
N ILE A 487 16.80 -28.19 -21.21
CA ILE A 487 16.12 -29.37 -20.69
C ILE A 487 16.06 -29.32 -19.15
N LEU A 488 14.95 -29.75 -18.60
CA LEU A 488 14.67 -29.79 -17.16
C LEU A 488 14.18 -31.19 -16.77
N SER A 489 14.54 -31.63 -15.57
CA SER A 489 14.00 -32.85 -15.02
C SER A 489 12.52 -32.67 -14.66
N ASN A 490 11.70 -33.60 -15.14
CA ASN A 490 10.29 -33.77 -14.74
C ASN A 490 10.06 -35.19 -14.21
N TYR A 491 11.07 -35.83 -13.66
CA TYR A 491 10.93 -37.09 -12.93
C TYR A 491 10.38 -36.86 -11.52
N PRO A 492 9.63 -37.85 -10.96
CA PRO A 492 9.08 -37.74 -9.61
C PRO A 492 10.15 -37.35 -8.57
N THR A 493 9.87 -36.33 -7.78
CA THR A 493 10.78 -35.88 -6.72
C THR A 493 9.97 -35.29 -5.56
N ASN A 494 10.62 -35.09 -4.43
CA ASN A 494 10.02 -34.55 -3.21
C ASN A 494 10.66 -33.21 -2.83
N PHE A 495 9.92 -32.40 -2.10
CA PHE A 495 10.49 -31.31 -1.32
C PHE A 495 11.44 -31.88 -0.25
N SER A 496 12.27 -31.01 0.36
CA SER A 496 13.23 -31.40 1.40
C SER A 496 12.55 -32.00 2.64
N ASN A 497 11.28 -31.69 2.88
CA ASN A 497 10.49 -32.26 3.98
C ASN A 497 9.88 -33.64 3.65
N GLY A 498 10.18 -34.21 2.49
CA GLY A 498 9.69 -35.52 2.05
C GLY A 498 8.33 -35.50 1.33
N THR A 499 7.65 -34.34 1.26
CA THR A 499 6.36 -34.25 0.55
C THR A 499 6.55 -34.36 -0.96
N PRO A 500 5.81 -35.24 -1.67
CA PRO A 500 5.90 -35.37 -3.11
C PRO A 500 5.49 -34.07 -3.84
N ILE A 501 6.24 -33.72 -4.89
CA ILE A 501 5.88 -32.60 -5.77
C ILE A 501 4.97 -33.15 -6.85
N MET A 502 3.68 -32.83 -6.71
CA MET A 502 2.64 -33.29 -7.63
C MET A 502 2.36 -32.21 -8.69
N HIS A 503 1.94 -32.67 -9.85
CA HIS A 503 1.18 -31.87 -10.82
C HIS A 503 -0.30 -32.24 -10.71
N VAL A 504 -1.21 -31.39 -11.22
CA VAL A 504 -2.67 -31.55 -11.06
C VAL A 504 -3.18 -32.97 -11.24
N ASN A 505 -2.60 -33.77 -12.16
CA ASN A 505 -3.11 -35.11 -12.47
C ASN A 505 -2.06 -36.25 -12.36
N SER A 506 -0.77 -35.97 -12.32
CA SER A 506 0.28 -36.99 -12.24
C SER A 506 1.67 -36.40 -11.96
N PRO A 507 2.61 -37.20 -11.42
CA PRO A 507 4.01 -36.85 -11.43
C PRO A 507 4.56 -36.87 -12.86
N GLY A 508 5.62 -36.11 -13.11
CA GLY A 508 6.38 -36.16 -14.35
C GLY A 508 7.15 -37.47 -14.50
N THR A 509 7.56 -37.82 -15.72
CA THR A 509 8.20 -39.11 -16.04
C THR A 509 9.41 -38.98 -16.97
N ALA A 510 9.86 -37.79 -17.34
CA ALA A 510 10.91 -37.59 -18.32
C ALA A 510 11.74 -36.35 -18.11
N MET A 511 12.82 -36.16 -18.83
CA MET A 511 13.45 -34.88 -19.11
C MET A 511 12.65 -34.21 -20.25
N ILE A 512 12.28 -32.92 -20.00
CA ILE A 512 11.46 -32.13 -20.91
C ILE A 512 12.11 -30.78 -21.20
N ASP A 513 11.75 -30.16 -22.30
CA ASP A 513 12.23 -28.81 -22.60
C ASP A 513 11.43 -27.73 -21.82
N LEU A 514 11.99 -26.51 -21.74
CA LEU A 514 11.36 -25.40 -21.03
C LEU A 514 10.00 -25.00 -21.64
N LYS A 515 9.84 -25.10 -22.94
CA LYS A 515 8.58 -24.81 -23.62
C LYS A 515 7.46 -25.77 -23.16
N GLU A 516 7.76 -27.06 -23.10
CA GLU A 516 6.83 -28.06 -22.57
C GLU A 516 6.55 -27.81 -21.08
N ALA A 517 7.58 -27.52 -20.28
CA ALA A 517 7.44 -27.22 -18.87
C ALA A 517 6.48 -26.04 -18.61
N LEU A 518 6.51 -24.99 -19.44
CA LEU A 518 5.62 -23.84 -19.36
C LEU A 518 4.21 -24.14 -19.90
N ASN A 519 4.12 -24.83 -21.06
CA ASN A 519 2.84 -25.16 -21.72
C ASN A 519 1.96 -26.03 -20.84
N TYR A 520 2.53 -27.06 -20.18
CA TYR A 520 1.83 -27.93 -19.24
C TYR A 520 1.84 -27.36 -17.81
N SER A 521 2.57 -26.27 -17.58
CA SER A 521 2.71 -25.67 -16.24
C SER A 521 3.25 -26.66 -15.18
N TRP A 522 4.20 -27.55 -15.57
CA TRP A 522 4.76 -28.56 -14.69
C TRP A 522 5.41 -27.93 -13.42
N ASN A 523 5.22 -28.58 -12.27
CA ASN A 523 5.71 -28.09 -10.97
C ASN A 523 7.17 -28.49 -10.72
N ILE A 524 7.54 -29.72 -11.06
CA ILE A 524 8.89 -30.26 -10.82
C ILE A 524 9.98 -29.44 -11.55
N PRO A 525 9.84 -29.08 -12.82
CA PRO A 525 10.81 -28.21 -13.49
C PRO A 525 10.97 -26.83 -12.84
N ALA A 526 9.87 -26.23 -12.36
CA ALA A 526 9.93 -24.95 -11.67
C ALA A 526 10.65 -25.06 -10.31
N TYR A 527 10.40 -26.12 -9.56
CA TYR A 527 11.10 -26.43 -8.32
C TYR A 527 12.62 -26.56 -8.55
N TRP A 528 13.05 -27.38 -9.54
CA TRP A 528 14.47 -27.54 -9.84
C TRP A 528 15.13 -26.23 -10.30
N THR A 529 14.43 -25.42 -11.08
CA THR A 529 14.94 -24.12 -11.50
C THR A 529 15.15 -23.22 -10.30
N TYR A 530 14.17 -23.12 -9.39
CA TYR A 530 14.26 -22.31 -8.20
C TYR A 530 15.35 -22.82 -7.23
N ARG A 531 15.45 -24.13 -7.07
CA ARG A 531 16.52 -24.76 -6.28
C ARG A 531 17.90 -24.42 -6.86
N MET A 532 18.09 -24.50 -8.17
CA MET A 532 19.33 -24.10 -8.85
C MET A 532 19.68 -22.61 -8.56
N LEU A 533 18.70 -21.70 -8.64
CA LEU A 533 18.92 -20.30 -8.32
C LEU A 533 19.44 -20.12 -6.89
N ARG A 534 18.82 -20.78 -5.92
CA ARG A 534 19.23 -20.73 -4.52
C ARG A 534 20.62 -21.32 -4.31
N GLU A 535 20.92 -22.50 -4.88
CA GLU A 535 22.25 -23.16 -4.78
C GLU A 535 23.37 -22.30 -5.41
N LYS A 536 23.05 -21.49 -6.41
CA LYS A 536 23.99 -20.55 -7.04
C LYS A 536 24.06 -19.19 -6.32
N GLY A 537 23.28 -18.99 -5.26
CA GLY A 537 23.26 -17.72 -4.50
C GLY A 537 22.69 -16.55 -5.28
N VAL A 538 21.80 -16.78 -6.24
CA VAL A 538 21.14 -15.71 -7.00
C VAL A 538 20.20 -14.93 -6.09
N ASP A 539 20.30 -13.60 -6.12
CA ASP A 539 19.45 -12.71 -5.34
C ASP A 539 18.03 -12.55 -5.98
N VAL A 540 17.22 -13.60 -5.79
CA VAL A 540 15.83 -13.64 -6.26
C VAL A 540 14.99 -12.55 -5.60
N ARG A 541 15.30 -12.20 -4.34
CA ARG A 541 14.61 -11.15 -3.59
C ARG A 541 14.66 -9.81 -4.32
N SER A 542 15.84 -9.39 -4.77
CA SER A 542 16.01 -8.11 -5.49
C SER A 542 15.14 -8.02 -6.75
N TYR A 543 14.97 -9.12 -7.51
CA TYR A 543 14.07 -9.13 -8.66
C TYR A 543 12.62 -8.89 -8.27
N MET A 544 12.14 -9.59 -7.24
CA MET A 544 10.74 -9.52 -6.84
C MET A 544 10.41 -8.20 -6.16
N GLU A 545 11.28 -7.68 -5.30
CA GLU A 545 11.11 -6.38 -4.64
C GLU A 545 11.11 -5.20 -5.64
N LYS A 546 11.92 -5.25 -6.69
CA LYS A 546 11.89 -4.27 -7.79
C LYS A 546 10.53 -4.20 -8.50
N MET A 547 9.76 -5.29 -8.50
CA MET A 547 8.40 -5.37 -9.03
C MET A 547 7.33 -5.15 -7.94
N GLY A 548 7.72 -4.74 -6.73
CA GLY A 548 6.82 -4.44 -5.62
C GLY A 548 6.22 -5.66 -4.93
N TYR A 549 6.80 -6.88 -5.09
CA TYR A 549 6.36 -8.05 -4.35
C TYR A 549 6.93 -8.05 -2.94
N GLU A 550 6.06 -8.22 -1.96
CA GLU A 550 6.40 -8.36 -0.55
C GLU A 550 6.35 -9.85 -0.17
N ILE A 551 7.47 -10.56 -0.35
CA ILE A 551 7.56 -11.99 -0.04
C ILE A 551 8.30 -12.14 1.30
N PRO A 552 7.64 -12.67 2.35
CA PRO A 552 8.23 -12.75 3.68
C PRO A 552 9.46 -13.67 3.73
N GLU A 553 9.39 -14.82 3.06
CA GLU A 553 10.41 -15.85 3.15
C GLU A 553 10.76 -16.48 1.80
N TYR A 554 12.01 -16.31 1.37
CA TYR A 554 12.55 -16.89 0.13
C TYR A 554 13.12 -18.30 0.33
N GLY A 555 13.06 -18.85 1.54
CA GLY A 555 13.44 -20.24 1.86
C GLY A 555 12.42 -21.28 1.41
N ILE A 556 11.18 -20.90 1.17
CA ILE A 556 10.05 -21.77 0.81
C ILE A 556 10.28 -22.41 -0.57
N GLU A 557 10.39 -23.72 -0.63
CA GLU A 557 10.68 -24.46 -1.87
C GLU A 557 9.54 -24.42 -2.89
N SER A 558 8.29 -24.23 -2.44
CA SER A 558 7.10 -24.09 -3.27
C SER A 558 6.85 -22.68 -3.80
N LEU A 559 7.75 -21.72 -3.51
CA LEU A 559 7.62 -20.32 -3.95
C LEU A 559 7.32 -20.18 -5.44
N PRO A 560 7.99 -20.88 -6.37
CA PRO A 560 7.70 -20.75 -7.81
C PRO A 560 6.31 -21.26 -8.21
N MET A 561 5.63 -22.00 -7.34
CA MET A 561 4.25 -22.43 -7.50
C MET A 561 3.24 -21.57 -6.74
N GLY A 562 3.70 -20.41 -6.19
CA GLY A 562 2.87 -19.48 -5.43
C GLY A 562 2.78 -19.74 -3.92
N GLY A 563 3.47 -20.76 -3.41
CA GLY A 563 3.47 -21.07 -1.97
C GLY A 563 4.15 -19.95 -1.17
N GLY A 564 3.46 -19.39 -0.18
CA GLY A 564 3.98 -18.29 0.63
C GLY A 564 3.99 -16.92 -0.05
N ILE A 565 3.29 -16.77 -1.18
CA ILE A 565 3.09 -15.50 -1.90
C ILE A 565 1.61 -15.19 -1.92
N GLU A 566 1.25 -13.99 -1.53
CA GLU A 566 -0.09 -13.44 -1.68
C GLU A 566 -0.02 -12.10 -2.39
N VAL A 567 -0.86 -11.92 -3.41
CA VAL A 567 -0.87 -10.73 -4.25
C VAL A 567 -2.29 -10.29 -4.59
N THR A 568 -2.48 -9.01 -4.83
CA THR A 568 -3.70 -8.51 -5.49
C THR A 568 -3.60 -8.70 -6.99
N VAL A 569 -4.73 -8.70 -7.71
CA VAL A 569 -4.74 -8.76 -9.18
C VAL A 569 -3.95 -7.59 -9.76
N ALA A 570 -4.11 -6.38 -9.21
CA ALA A 570 -3.38 -5.20 -9.65
C ALA A 570 -1.86 -5.35 -9.51
N GLN A 571 -1.39 -5.87 -8.38
CA GLN A 571 0.05 -6.12 -8.16
C GLN A 571 0.60 -7.17 -9.13
N HIS A 572 -0.13 -8.27 -9.32
CA HIS A 572 0.33 -9.36 -10.17
C HIS A 572 0.29 -8.99 -11.67
N THR A 573 -0.71 -8.21 -12.09
CA THR A 573 -0.77 -7.61 -13.43
C THR A 573 0.44 -6.73 -13.70
N ASN A 574 0.88 -5.97 -12.71
CA ASN A 574 2.07 -5.12 -12.82
C ASN A 574 3.38 -5.93 -12.94
N GLY A 575 3.47 -7.11 -12.32
CA GLY A 575 4.58 -8.05 -12.58
C GLY A 575 4.61 -8.53 -14.04
N TYR A 576 3.47 -8.89 -14.64
CA TYR A 576 3.37 -9.30 -16.04
C TYR A 576 3.59 -8.15 -17.02
N GLN A 577 3.18 -6.92 -16.68
CA GLN A 577 3.53 -5.71 -17.41
C GLN A 577 5.04 -5.61 -17.62
N THR A 578 5.84 -5.95 -16.61
CA THR A 578 7.31 -5.93 -16.71
C THR A 578 7.83 -6.82 -17.83
N LEU A 579 7.31 -8.06 -17.94
CA LEU A 579 7.68 -8.97 -19.03
C LEU A 579 7.21 -8.45 -20.39
N ALA A 580 5.99 -7.93 -20.47
CA ALA A 580 5.43 -7.39 -21.71
C ALA A 580 6.15 -6.10 -22.16
N ASN A 581 6.75 -5.34 -21.23
CA ASN A 581 7.50 -4.09 -21.48
C ASN A 581 9.03 -4.31 -21.49
N ASN A 582 9.49 -5.35 -22.15
CA ASN A 582 10.91 -5.62 -22.35
C ASN A 582 11.74 -5.62 -21.04
N GLY A 583 11.17 -6.11 -19.98
CA GLY A 583 11.81 -6.24 -18.66
C GLY A 583 11.81 -4.95 -17.82
N THR A 584 11.17 -3.89 -18.28
CA THR A 584 11.07 -2.61 -17.56
C THR A 584 9.78 -2.55 -16.76
N TYR A 585 9.89 -2.45 -15.45
CA TYR A 585 8.80 -2.24 -14.52
C TYR A 585 8.45 -0.76 -14.40
N HIS A 586 7.17 -0.44 -14.50
CA HIS A 586 6.60 0.84 -14.13
C HIS A 586 5.62 0.59 -12.98
N LYS A 587 5.83 1.27 -11.85
CA LYS A 587 4.91 1.13 -10.70
C LYS A 587 3.49 1.49 -11.14
N LYS A 588 2.56 0.58 -10.87
CA LYS A 588 1.13 0.81 -11.14
C LYS A 588 0.61 2.07 -10.46
N TYR A 589 -0.27 2.80 -11.12
CA TYR A 589 -0.95 3.97 -10.56
C TYR A 589 -2.29 4.18 -11.24
N MET A 590 -3.21 4.78 -10.50
CA MET A 590 -4.52 5.15 -11.00
C MET A 590 -4.74 6.68 -10.96
N ILE A 591 -4.06 7.40 -10.08
CA ILE A 591 -4.12 8.86 -10.01
C ILE A 591 -2.99 9.47 -10.84
N SER A 592 -3.35 10.19 -11.91
CA SER A 592 -2.38 10.88 -12.76
C SER A 592 -2.03 12.27 -12.23
N LYS A 593 -3.03 13.00 -11.70
CA LYS A 593 -2.86 14.37 -11.20
C LYS A 593 -3.89 14.70 -10.12
N ILE A 594 -3.45 15.49 -9.14
CA ILE A 594 -4.33 16.16 -8.16
C ILE A 594 -4.01 17.65 -8.21
N GLU A 595 -5.02 18.47 -8.50
CA GLU A 595 -4.89 19.92 -8.55
C GLU A 595 -6.03 20.58 -7.79
N LYS A 596 -5.81 21.78 -7.25
CA LYS A 596 -6.89 22.60 -6.69
C LYS A 596 -7.79 23.14 -7.81
N THR A 597 -9.01 23.53 -7.48
CA THR A 597 -9.91 24.21 -8.42
C THR A 597 -9.33 25.52 -8.94
N SER A 598 -8.37 26.12 -8.24
CA SER A 598 -7.57 27.28 -8.68
C SER A 598 -6.59 26.98 -9.82
N GLY A 599 -6.33 25.69 -10.14
CA GLY A 599 -5.33 25.25 -11.11
C GLY A 599 -3.94 25.00 -10.51
N GLU A 600 -3.75 25.17 -9.21
CA GLU A 600 -2.51 24.80 -8.51
C GLU A 600 -2.36 23.27 -8.48
N VAL A 601 -1.32 22.75 -9.12
CA VAL A 601 -1.02 21.31 -9.15
C VAL A 601 -0.36 20.91 -7.83
N PHE A 602 -1.02 20.02 -7.12
CA PHE A 602 -0.55 19.45 -5.87
C PHE A 602 0.28 18.18 -6.08
N TYR A 603 -0.18 17.32 -6.98
CA TYR A 603 0.47 16.06 -7.34
C TYR A 603 0.36 15.82 -8.83
N GLU A 604 1.43 15.33 -9.43
CA GLU A 604 1.46 14.80 -10.78
C GLU A 604 2.35 13.57 -10.80
N HIS A 605 1.82 12.47 -11.33
CA HIS A 605 2.55 11.20 -11.36
C HIS A 605 3.85 11.35 -12.15
N GLN A 606 4.96 10.95 -11.52
CA GLN A 606 6.28 10.92 -12.15
C GLN A 606 6.71 9.48 -12.40
N ALA A 607 6.86 9.10 -13.65
CA ALA A 607 7.32 7.78 -14.02
C ALA A 607 8.77 7.56 -13.54
N LYS A 608 8.99 6.46 -12.82
CA LYS A 608 10.32 5.99 -12.38
C LYS A 608 10.51 4.55 -12.85
N PRO A 609 10.91 4.35 -14.12
CA PRO A 609 11.10 3.01 -14.67
C PRO A 609 12.26 2.29 -13.98
N ILE A 610 12.07 0.99 -13.71
CA ILE A 610 13.08 0.12 -13.12
C ILE A 610 13.33 -1.06 -14.07
N GLN A 611 14.56 -1.23 -14.55
CA GLN A 611 14.92 -2.42 -15.30
C GLN A 611 15.06 -3.60 -14.34
N VAL A 612 14.16 -4.58 -14.47
CA VAL A 612 14.13 -5.79 -13.65
C VAL A 612 14.84 -6.94 -14.37
N TYR A 613 14.45 -7.21 -15.62
CA TYR A 613 15.08 -8.19 -16.48
C TYR A 613 15.74 -7.50 -17.67
N SER A 614 16.79 -8.11 -18.23
CA SER A 614 17.34 -7.65 -19.49
C SER A 614 16.28 -7.75 -20.62
N LYS A 615 16.40 -6.92 -21.65
CA LYS A 615 15.54 -7.00 -22.85
C LYS A 615 15.63 -8.40 -23.48
N ALA A 616 16.81 -8.97 -23.52
CA ALA A 616 17.03 -10.33 -24.00
C ALA A 616 16.14 -11.32 -23.26
N THR A 617 16.19 -11.30 -21.94
CA THR A 617 15.36 -12.16 -21.07
C THR A 617 13.88 -11.98 -21.31
N ALA A 618 13.42 -10.73 -21.30
CA ALA A 618 12.01 -10.41 -21.49
C ALA A 618 11.49 -10.94 -22.83
N THR A 619 12.22 -10.72 -23.93
CA THR A 619 11.78 -11.15 -25.26
C THR A 619 11.86 -12.68 -25.45
N ILE A 620 12.79 -13.37 -24.78
CA ILE A 620 12.81 -14.82 -24.70
C ILE A 620 11.56 -15.33 -23.95
N MET A 621 11.23 -14.74 -22.79
CA MET A 621 10.03 -15.10 -22.04
C MET A 621 8.75 -14.79 -22.80
N GLN A 622 8.66 -13.68 -23.52
CA GLN A 622 7.52 -13.34 -24.40
C GLN A 622 7.31 -14.43 -25.45
N SER A 623 8.39 -14.92 -26.09
CA SER A 623 8.32 -16.02 -27.05
C SER A 623 7.79 -17.31 -26.43
N LEU A 624 8.24 -17.66 -25.22
CA LEU A 624 7.79 -18.85 -24.50
C LEU A 624 6.32 -18.74 -24.04
N LEU A 625 5.91 -17.55 -23.56
CA LEU A 625 4.54 -17.28 -23.08
C LEU A 625 3.52 -17.21 -24.23
N ARG A 626 3.95 -16.86 -25.45
CA ARG A 626 3.14 -16.99 -26.67
C ARG A 626 2.76 -18.44 -26.91
N ASP A 627 3.72 -19.34 -26.73
CA ASP A 627 3.48 -20.78 -26.90
C ASP A 627 2.51 -21.34 -25.88
N VAL A 628 2.48 -20.83 -24.64
CA VAL A 628 1.50 -21.25 -23.62
C VAL A 628 0.07 -21.05 -24.11
N LEU A 629 -0.24 -19.88 -24.66
CA LEU A 629 -1.59 -19.60 -25.17
C LEU A 629 -1.90 -20.38 -26.46
N SER A 630 -0.94 -20.48 -27.37
CA SER A 630 -1.13 -21.18 -28.67
C SER A 630 -1.19 -22.70 -28.53
N SER A 631 -0.55 -23.27 -27.50
CA SER A 631 -0.56 -24.74 -27.24
C SER A 631 -1.92 -25.28 -26.87
N ARG A 632 -2.79 -24.47 -26.30
CA ARG A 632 -4.14 -24.82 -25.82
C ARG A 632 -4.15 -25.89 -24.73
N VAL A 633 -3.03 -26.12 -24.07
CA VAL A 633 -2.90 -27.17 -23.05
C VAL A 633 -3.55 -26.76 -21.73
N THR A 634 -3.20 -25.56 -21.24
CA THR A 634 -3.69 -25.09 -19.95
C THR A 634 -4.80 -24.05 -20.05
N THR A 635 -5.16 -23.61 -21.26
CA THR A 635 -6.21 -22.62 -21.48
C THR A 635 -6.82 -22.72 -22.87
N SER A 636 -8.12 -22.45 -22.96
CA SER A 636 -8.87 -22.31 -24.23
C SER A 636 -8.96 -20.87 -24.72
N PHE A 637 -8.35 -19.90 -24.02
CA PHE A 637 -8.51 -18.45 -24.25
C PHE A 637 -8.42 -18.06 -25.75
N GLN A 638 -7.37 -18.50 -26.45
CA GLN A 638 -7.16 -18.13 -27.85
C GLN A 638 -8.20 -18.74 -28.77
N THR A 639 -8.67 -19.94 -28.45
CA THR A 639 -9.75 -20.63 -29.20
C THR A 639 -11.09 -19.95 -28.95
N ASP A 640 -11.39 -19.61 -27.69
CA ASP A 640 -12.61 -18.89 -27.32
C ASP A 640 -12.64 -17.50 -27.94
N LEU A 641 -11.51 -16.78 -27.88
CA LEU A 641 -11.38 -15.48 -28.52
C LEU A 641 -11.56 -15.57 -30.05
N ALA A 642 -10.97 -16.58 -30.69
CA ALA A 642 -11.13 -16.79 -32.14
C ALA A 642 -12.60 -17.07 -32.54
N SER A 643 -13.34 -17.77 -31.70
CA SER A 643 -14.78 -18.04 -31.95
C SER A 643 -15.64 -16.78 -31.84
N ILE A 644 -15.20 -15.79 -31.05
CA ILE A 644 -15.91 -14.51 -30.81
C ILE A 644 -15.45 -13.45 -31.79
N ASN A 645 -14.13 -13.35 -32.02
CA ASN A 645 -13.49 -12.35 -32.85
C ASN A 645 -12.14 -12.87 -33.38
N SER A 646 -12.19 -13.46 -34.58
CA SER A 646 -11.01 -14.10 -35.20
C SER A 646 -9.87 -13.10 -35.51
N SER A 647 -10.21 -11.86 -35.86
CA SER A 647 -9.21 -10.81 -36.10
C SER A 647 -8.45 -10.47 -34.81
N LEU A 648 -9.16 -10.29 -33.71
CA LEU A 648 -8.55 -10.01 -32.41
C LEU A 648 -7.72 -11.18 -31.87
N ALA A 649 -8.15 -12.40 -32.11
CA ALA A 649 -7.38 -13.59 -31.75
C ALA A 649 -6.06 -13.69 -32.54
N GLY A 650 -5.95 -13.03 -33.70
CA GLY A 650 -4.73 -12.90 -34.52
C GLY A 650 -3.72 -11.86 -33.99
N ALA A 651 -4.05 -11.07 -32.98
CA ALA A 651 -3.09 -10.22 -32.31
C ALA A 651 -2.01 -11.06 -31.60
N ASP A 652 -0.88 -10.43 -31.25
CA ASP A 652 0.24 -11.16 -30.66
C ASP A 652 0.05 -11.29 -29.14
N TRP A 653 -0.62 -12.35 -28.74
CA TRP A 653 -0.94 -12.64 -27.35
C TRP A 653 0.13 -13.51 -26.69
N ILE A 654 0.51 -13.12 -25.47
CA ILE A 654 1.30 -13.92 -24.54
C ILE A 654 0.50 -14.09 -23.24
N GLY A 655 0.76 -15.15 -22.48
CA GLY A 655 0.05 -15.32 -21.22
C GLY A 655 0.44 -16.55 -20.43
N LYS A 656 -0.15 -16.65 -19.24
CA LYS A 656 0.05 -17.78 -18.30
C LYS A 656 -1.17 -17.99 -17.42
N THR A 657 -1.47 -19.26 -17.16
CA THR A 657 -2.50 -19.66 -16.20
C THR A 657 -1.91 -19.97 -14.83
N GLY A 658 -2.70 -19.81 -13.80
CA GLY A 658 -2.43 -20.26 -12.44
C GLY A 658 -3.66 -20.93 -11.83
N THR A 659 -3.41 -21.99 -11.08
CA THR A 659 -4.43 -22.73 -10.33
C THR A 659 -3.81 -23.11 -9.00
N THR A 660 -4.46 -22.77 -7.88
CA THR A 660 -4.04 -23.21 -6.56
C THR A 660 -4.43 -24.66 -6.32
N ASN A 661 -3.81 -25.29 -5.31
CA ASN A 661 -4.24 -26.61 -4.84
C ASN A 661 -5.73 -26.53 -4.48
N GLU A 662 -6.44 -27.63 -4.72
CA GLU A 662 -7.90 -27.74 -4.49
C GLU A 662 -8.76 -26.82 -5.37
N GLU A 663 -8.17 -26.20 -6.40
CA GLU A 663 -8.87 -25.33 -7.36
C GLU A 663 -9.60 -24.13 -6.71
N GLY A 664 -9.08 -23.58 -5.59
CA GLY A 664 -9.68 -22.43 -4.90
C GLY A 664 -9.52 -21.10 -5.67
N ASP A 665 -8.40 -20.96 -6.43
CA ASP A 665 -8.09 -19.76 -7.22
C ASP A 665 -7.75 -20.12 -8.65
N MET A 666 -8.31 -19.37 -9.60
CA MET A 666 -8.00 -19.47 -11.03
C MET A 666 -7.47 -18.14 -11.54
N TRP A 667 -6.26 -18.16 -12.08
CA TRP A 667 -5.61 -17.01 -12.67
C TRP A 667 -5.44 -17.15 -14.17
N LEU A 668 -5.61 -16.05 -14.88
CA LEU A 668 -5.22 -15.92 -16.27
C LEU A 668 -4.63 -14.54 -16.52
N MET A 669 -3.36 -14.52 -16.90
CA MET A 669 -2.64 -13.30 -17.28
C MET A 669 -2.47 -13.32 -18.79
N VAL A 670 -2.91 -12.26 -19.49
CA VAL A 670 -2.75 -12.11 -20.94
C VAL A 670 -2.21 -10.74 -21.28
N SER A 671 -1.31 -10.68 -22.24
CA SER A 671 -0.72 -9.41 -22.69
C SER A 671 -0.57 -9.36 -24.21
N THR A 672 -0.70 -8.16 -24.76
CA THR A 672 -0.15 -7.75 -26.05
C THR A 672 1.06 -6.86 -25.81
N PRO A 673 1.81 -6.41 -26.84
CA PRO A 673 2.88 -5.42 -26.64
C PRO A 673 2.42 -4.12 -25.97
N ARG A 674 1.14 -3.76 -26.07
CA ARG A 674 0.60 -2.51 -25.52
C ARG A 674 0.01 -2.65 -24.12
N LEU A 675 -0.74 -3.70 -23.87
CA LEU A 675 -1.55 -3.84 -22.66
C LEU A 675 -1.37 -5.20 -22.00
N THR A 676 -1.51 -5.23 -20.70
CA THR A 676 -1.61 -6.43 -19.87
C THR A 676 -2.95 -6.44 -19.15
N LEU A 677 -3.69 -7.57 -19.28
CA LEU A 677 -4.91 -7.84 -18.53
C LEU A 677 -4.69 -9.02 -17.59
N GLY A 678 -4.78 -8.76 -16.29
CA GLY A 678 -4.81 -9.78 -15.25
C GLY A 678 -6.23 -10.16 -14.88
N GLY A 679 -6.46 -11.43 -14.61
CA GLY A 679 -7.74 -11.94 -14.15
C GLY A 679 -7.59 -13.02 -13.08
N TRP A 680 -8.42 -12.90 -12.04
CA TRP A 680 -8.59 -13.87 -10.97
C TRP A 680 -10.07 -14.22 -10.80
N VAL A 681 -10.33 -15.48 -10.46
CA VAL A 681 -11.66 -16.00 -10.12
C VAL A 681 -11.54 -16.93 -8.93
N GLY A 682 -12.44 -16.83 -7.96
CA GLY A 682 -12.47 -17.66 -6.76
C GLY A 682 -13.64 -17.33 -5.83
N HIS A 683 -13.72 -18.01 -4.70
CA HIS A 683 -14.69 -17.73 -3.64
C HIS A 683 -14.02 -16.96 -2.50
N ASP A 684 -14.75 -16.07 -1.82
CA ASP A 684 -14.23 -15.30 -0.70
C ASP A 684 -13.85 -16.17 0.51
N ASP A 685 -14.54 -17.27 0.69
CA ASP A 685 -14.28 -18.26 1.74
C ASP A 685 -13.18 -19.28 1.40
N ASN A 686 -12.48 -19.11 0.27
CA ASN A 686 -11.48 -20.04 -0.26
C ASN A 686 -12.01 -21.44 -0.62
N SER A 687 -13.31 -21.63 -0.73
CA SER A 687 -13.87 -22.90 -1.17
C SER A 687 -13.46 -23.22 -2.62
N SER A 688 -13.38 -24.50 -2.94
CA SER A 688 -12.97 -24.99 -4.26
C SER A 688 -14.00 -24.64 -5.33
N LEU A 689 -13.52 -24.17 -6.47
CA LEU A 689 -14.30 -24.03 -7.69
C LEU A 689 -14.63 -25.41 -8.26
N ALA A 690 -15.77 -25.55 -8.91
CA ALA A 690 -16.11 -26.81 -9.56
C ALA A 690 -15.22 -27.09 -10.76
N LYS A 691 -15.01 -28.36 -11.05
CA LYS A 691 -14.17 -28.86 -12.13
C LYS A 691 -14.40 -28.13 -13.45
N GLY A 692 -13.31 -27.76 -14.14
CA GLY A 692 -13.37 -27.03 -15.40
C GLY A 692 -13.39 -25.52 -15.26
N ALA A 693 -13.15 -24.97 -14.06
CA ALA A 693 -13.10 -23.53 -13.80
C ALA A 693 -12.12 -22.78 -14.72
N TYR A 694 -11.01 -23.40 -15.10
CA TYR A 694 -10.03 -22.81 -16.02
C TYR A 694 -10.59 -22.56 -17.44
N TYR A 695 -11.50 -23.41 -17.94
CA TYR A 695 -12.20 -23.15 -19.21
C TYR A 695 -13.21 -22.03 -19.07
N ARG A 696 -13.95 -21.99 -17.96
CA ARG A 696 -14.93 -20.93 -17.69
C ARG A 696 -14.25 -19.59 -17.60
N ASN A 697 -13.12 -19.51 -16.87
CA ASN A 697 -12.31 -18.28 -16.76
C ASN A 697 -11.76 -17.85 -18.13
N ALA A 698 -11.21 -18.79 -18.93
CA ALA A 698 -10.70 -18.49 -20.27
C ALA A 698 -11.79 -17.91 -21.18
N LYS A 699 -12.98 -18.50 -21.17
CA LYS A 699 -14.12 -18.02 -21.95
C LYS A 699 -14.60 -16.65 -21.50
N TYR A 700 -14.74 -16.42 -20.19
CA TYR A 700 -15.07 -15.10 -19.64
C TYR A 700 -14.03 -14.04 -20.05
N MET A 701 -12.74 -14.33 -19.88
CA MET A 701 -11.66 -13.41 -20.26
C MET A 701 -11.67 -13.09 -21.77
N ALA A 702 -12.00 -14.05 -22.63
CA ALA A 702 -12.13 -13.80 -24.06
C ALA A 702 -13.29 -12.83 -24.37
N HIS A 703 -14.41 -12.96 -23.69
CA HIS A 703 -15.52 -12.01 -23.82
C HIS A 703 -15.15 -10.62 -23.29
N LEU A 704 -14.45 -10.54 -22.16
CA LEU A 704 -13.96 -9.28 -21.58
C LEU A 704 -13.01 -8.56 -22.55
N VAL A 705 -12.01 -9.25 -23.08
CA VAL A 705 -11.08 -8.74 -24.09
C VAL A 705 -11.80 -8.21 -25.33
N ASN A 706 -12.80 -8.95 -25.82
CA ASN A 706 -13.60 -8.54 -26.99
C ASN A 706 -14.52 -7.35 -26.67
N ALA A 707 -15.07 -7.24 -25.45
CA ALA A 707 -15.85 -6.08 -25.03
C ALA A 707 -15.00 -4.81 -25.02
N ILE A 708 -13.79 -4.88 -24.48
CA ILE A 708 -12.80 -3.79 -24.51
C ILE A 708 -12.46 -3.41 -25.95
N GLN A 709 -12.20 -4.38 -26.85
CA GLN A 709 -11.91 -4.13 -28.28
C GLN A 709 -13.08 -3.44 -28.99
N LYS A 710 -14.32 -3.82 -28.70
CA LYS A 710 -15.49 -3.19 -29.31
C LYS A 710 -15.65 -1.74 -28.88
N ALA A 711 -15.34 -1.44 -27.63
CA ALA A 711 -15.41 -0.10 -27.07
C ALA A 711 -14.25 0.80 -27.52
N ALA A 712 -13.05 0.23 -27.64
CA ALA A 712 -11.81 0.91 -28.07
C ALA A 712 -11.08 0.08 -29.16
N PRO A 713 -11.46 0.19 -30.44
CA PRO A 713 -11.07 -0.74 -31.51
C PRO A 713 -9.57 -0.89 -31.75
N SER A 714 -8.71 0.05 -31.38
CA SER A 714 -7.25 -0.01 -31.56
C SER A 714 -6.48 -0.26 -30.28
N VAL A 715 -7.15 -0.54 -29.16
CA VAL A 715 -6.53 -0.56 -27.84
C VAL A 715 -5.46 -1.62 -27.68
N TRP A 716 -5.68 -2.83 -28.21
CA TRP A 716 -4.73 -3.95 -28.10
C TRP A 716 -3.52 -3.82 -29.03
N GLY A 717 -3.57 -2.89 -29.98
CA GLY A 717 -2.50 -2.66 -30.96
C GLY A 717 -2.40 -3.73 -32.04
N THR A 718 -1.45 -3.51 -32.96
CA THR A 718 -1.08 -4.45 -34.05
C THR A 718 0.39 -4.84 -33.97
N GLU A 719 1.11 -4.31 -33.00
CA GLU A 719 2.52 -4.55 -32.75
C GLU A 719 2.76 -6.01 -32.39
N ARG A 720 3.99 -6.48 -32.61
CA ARG A 720 4.40 -7.83 -32.26
C ARG A 720 5.57 -7.82 -31.29
N PHE A 721 5.59 -8.81 -30.41
CA PHE A 721 6.77 -9.13 -29.63
C PHE A 721 7.85 -9.73 -30.51
N ASN A 722 8.99 -9.12 -30.57
CA ASN A 722 10.14 -9.54 -31.38
C ASN A 722 11.32 -9.88 -30.47
N ILE A 723 12.10 -10.90 -30.87
CA ILE A 723 13.35 -11.23 -30.18
C ILE A 723 14.32 -10.04 -30.32
N ASP A 724 14.83 -9.56 -29.20
CA ASP A 724 15.77 -8.44 -29.16
C ASP A 724 17.13 -8.82 -29.77
N SER A 725 17.82 -7.86 -30.36
CA SER A 725 19.12 -8.06 -30.99
C SER A 725 20.24 -8.46 -30.03
N SER A 726 20.05 -8.24 -28.71
CA SER A 726 20.97 -8.67 -27.65
C SER A 726 20.88 -10.16 -27.31
N VAL A 727 19.89 -10.87 -27.88
CA VAL A 727 19.70 -12.32 -27.68
C VAL A 727 20.71 -13.12 -28.51
N THR A 728 21.41 -14.03 -27.86
CA THR A 728 22.29 -14.99 -28.53
C THR A 728 21.53 -16.23 -28.95
N SER A 729 21.56 -16.55 -30.24
CA SER A 729 21.03 -17.80 -30.81
C SER A 729 22.06 -18.91 -30.80
N SER A 730 21.68 -20.11 -30.38
CA SER A 730 22.51 -21.30 -30.41
C SER A 730 21.72 -22.46 -31.04
N GLN A 731 22.35 -23.20 -31.93
CA GLN A 731 21.83 -24.49 -32.40
C GLN A 731 22.15 -25.56 -31.36
N VAL A 732 21.12 -26.14 -30.75
CA VAL A 732 21.26 -27.13 -29.70
C VAL A 732 20.59 -28.42 -30.08
N LEU A 733 21.07 -29.56 -29.58
CA LEU A 733 20.40 -30.82 -29.71
C LEU A 733 19.04 -30.81 -29.01
N LYS A 734 17.99 -31.22 -29.70
CA LYS A 734 16.66 -31.29 -29.14
C LYS A 734 16.60 -32.20 -27.90
N SER A 735 17.45 -33.25 -27.88
CA SER A 735 17.53 -34.23 -26.80
C SER A 735 18.18 -33.71 -25.52
N THR A 736 19.14 -32.79 -25.62
CA THR A 736 19.92 -32.29 -24.43
C THR A 736 19.78 -30.81 -24.18
N GLY A 737 19.24 -30.03 -25.12
CA GLY A 737 19.17 -28.57 -25.01
C GLY A 737 20.55 -27.88 -25.04
N GLN A 738 21.62 -28.60 -25.44
CA GLN A 738 23.02 -28.17 -25.45
C GLN A 738 23.61 -28.34 -26.86
N LYS A 739 24.71 -27.64 -27.15
CA LYS A 739 25.40 -27.78 -28.45
C LYS A 739 25.90 -29.21 -28.67
N PRO A 740 25.90 -29.72 -29.92
CA PRO A 740 26.55 -31.01 -30.22
C PRO A 740 27.97 -31.09 -29.71
N GLY A 741 28.41 -32.25 -29.26
CA GLY A 741 29.77 -32.45 -28.74
C GLY A 741 30.04 -33.80 -28.15
N LYS A 742 31.23 -33.97 -27.60
CA LYS A 742 31.65 -35.21 -26.96
C LYS A 742 31.16 -35.28 -25.52
N VAL A 743 30.65 -36.43 -25.11
CA VAL A 743 30.16 -36.73 -23.77
C VAL A 743 30.59 -38.12 -23.36
N THR A 744 31.01 -38.31 -22.12
CA THR A 744 31.34 -39.64 -21.57
C THR A 744 30.14 -40.22 -20.87
N ILE A 745 29.64 -41.36 -21.37
CA ILE A 745 28.49 -42.10 -20.83
C ILE A 745 28.93 -43.55 -20.57
N ASN A 746 28.76 -44.00 -19.35
CA ASN A 746 29.20 -45.33 -18.91
C ASN A 746 30.66 -45.67 -19.31
N GLY A 747 31.56 -44.69 -19.14
CA GLY A 747 32.99 -44.86 -19.44
C GLY A 747 33.36 -44.81 -20.94
N LYS A 748 32.38 -44.60 -21.83
CA LYS A 748 32.61 -44.44 -23.28
C LYS A 748 32.42 -43.01 -23.74
N GLU A 749 33.40 -42.48 -24.47
CA GLU A 749 33.26 -41.19 -25.13
C GLU A 749 32.40 -41.35 -26.38
N ILE A 750 31.35 -40.55 -26.47
CA ILE A 750 30.39 -40.54 -27.58
C ILE A 750 30.37 -39.12 -28.17
N ASN A 751 30.50 -39.00 -29.48
CA ASN A 751 30.26 -37.73 -30.20
C ASN A 751 28.77 -37.64 -30.49
N LEU A 752 28.05 -36.85 -29.65
CA LEU A 752 26.61 -36.75 -29.75
C LEU A 752 26.19 -35.80 -30.85
N SER A 753 25.34 -36.27 -31.74
CA SER A 753 24.74 -35.49 -32.83
C SER A 753 23.28 -35.90 -32.99
N GLY A 754 22.45 -35.10 -33.61
CA GLY A 754 21.04 -35.41 -33.83
C GLY A 754 20.25 -34.19 -34.31
N GLU A 755 18.92 -34.27 -34.21
CA GLU A 755 18.04 -33.14 -34.52
C GLU A 755 18.37 -31.92 -33.64
N THR A 756 18.50 -30.76 -34.29
CA THR A 756 18.82 -29.48 -33.60
C THR A 756 17.61 -28.53 -33.64
N VAL A 757 17.52 -27.73 -32.61
CA VAL A 757 16.55 -26.61 -32.49
C VAL A 757 17.29 -25.35 -32.11
N THR A 758 16.72 -24.19 -32.43
CA THR A 758 17.26 -22.90 -31.98
C THR A 758 16.92 -22.65 -30.52
N SER A 759 17.96 -22.39 -29.73
CA SER A 759 17.85 -21.96 -28.32
C SER A 759 18.32 -20.51 -28.20
N TYR A 760 17.48 -19.68 -27.59
CA TYR A 760 17.75 -18.26 -27.30
C TYR A 760 18.30 -18.10 -25.88
N TRP A 761 19.35 -17.30 -25.75
CA TRP A 761 20.08 -17.07 -24.52
C TRP A 761 20.26 -15.56 -24.24
N ALA A 762 20.10 -15.15 -23.01
CA ALA A 762 20.33 -13.78 -22.59
C ALA A 762 21.82 -13.45 -22.35
N ASN A 763 22.70 -14.45 -22.36
CA ASN A 763 24.14 -14.27 -22.24
C ASN A 763 24.85 -14.36 -23.59
N GLN A 764 26.04 -13.76 -23.73
CA GLN A 764 26.84 -13.76 -24.95
C GLN A 764 27.45 -15.14 -25.29
N ALA A 765 27.66 -16.00 -24.33
CA ALA A 765 28.26 -17.33 -24.53
C ALA A 765 27.28 -18.28 -25.25
N GLY A 766 25.96 -18.04 -25.11
CA GLY A 766 24.92 -18.90 -25.64
C GLY A 766 24.90 -20.26 -24.93
N ALA A 767 24.37 -21.28 -25.62
CA ALA A 767 24.24 -22.61 -25.03
C ALA A 767 25.58 -23.29 -24.74
N PRO A 768 25.71 -24.05 -23.64
CA PRO A 768 26.88 -24.89 -23.35
C PRO A 768 26.96 -26.07 -24.33
N THR A 769 28.14 -26.70 -24.42
CA THR A 769 28.33 -27.96 -25.13
C THR A 769 27.78 -29.12 -24.29
N THR A 770 27.28 -30.16 -24.96
CA THR A 770 26.69 -31.34 -24.33
C THR A 770 27.60 -31.92 -23.22
N SER A 771 27.02 -32.16 -22.08
CA SER A 771 27.60 -32.74 -20.88
C SER A 771 26.71 -33.86 -20.35
N TYR A 772 27.25 -34.73 -19.47
CA TYR A 772 26.48 -35.80 -18.88
C TYR A 772 25.25 -35.30 -18.11
N LYS A 773 25.44 -34.22 -17.30
CA LYS A 773 24.34 -33.53 -16.60
C LYS A 773 23.82 -32.34 -17.44
N PHE A 774 23.11 -32.68 -18.53
CA PHE A 774 22.63 -31.72 -19.52
C PHE A 774 21.37 -30.95 -19.10
N ALA A 775 20.61 -31.48 -18.10
CA ALA A 775 19.35 -30.91 -17.67
C ALA A 775 19.48 -30.11 -16.36
N ILE A 776 18.50 -29.28 -16.06
CA ILE A 776 18.37 -28.62 -14.77
C ILE A 776 17.62 -29.55 -13.82
N GLY A 777 18.25 -29.95 -12.72
CA GLY A 777 17.72 -30.90 -11.74
C GLY A 777 17.83 -32.36 -12.16
N GLY A 778 17.26 -33.23 -11.36
CA GLY A 778 17.29 -34.66 -11.57
C GLY A 778 18.37 -35.40 -10.77
N SER A 779 18.10 -36.68 -10.45
CA SER A 779 19.02 -37.60 -9.81
C SER A 779 19.94 -38.28 -10.85
N ASP A 780 21.01 -38.93 -10.41
CA ASP A 780 21.89 -39.73 -11.32
C ASP A 780 21.10 -40.82 -12.00
N ALA A 781 20.08 -41.42 -11.36
CA ALA A 781 19.21 -42.39 -11.95
C ALA A 781 18.37 -41.82 -13.09
N ASP A 782 17.88 -40.58 -12.93
CA ASP A 782 17.10 -39.86 -13.95
C ASP A 782 17.97 -39.63 -15.19
N TYR A 783 19.22 -39.21 -15.02
CA TYR A 783 20.18 -39.05 -16.11
C TYR A 783 20.50 -40.35 -16.80
N GLN A 784 20.67 -41.44 -16.05
CA GLN A 784 20.87 -42.79 -16.65
C GLN A 784 19.67 -43.17 -17.53
N ASN A 785 18.45 -42.98 -17.05
CA ASN A 785 17.22 -43.23 -17.78
C ASN A 785 17.11 -42.36 -19.03
N ALA A 786 17.40 -41.08 -18.91
CA ALA A 786 17.38 -40.12 -20.03
C ALA A 786 18.42 -40.52 -21.10
N TRP A 787 19.66 -40.85 -20.68
CA TRP A 787 20.70 -41.31 -21.61
C TRP A 787 20.37 -42.62 -22.31
N ASN A 788 19.76 -43.58 -21.62
CA ASN A 788 19.29 -44.82 -22.23
C ASN A 788 18.25 -44.56 -23.33
N THR A 789 17.35 -43.59 -23.09
CA THR A 789 16.35 -43.14 -24.07
C THR A 789 17.01 -42.46 -25.27
N ILE A 790 17.93 -41.50 -25.02
CA ILE A 790 18.64 -40.78 -26.08
C ILE A 790 19.46 -41.74 -26.95
N LEU A 791 20.24 -42.63 -26.35
CA LEU A 791 21.10 -43.58 -27.07
C LEU A 791 20.27 -44.60 -27.84
N GLY A 792 19.12 -45.05 -27.30
CA GLY A 792 18.19 -45.98 -27.97
C GLY A 792 17.52 -45.37 -29.20
N SER A 793 17.40 -44.02 -29.29
CA SER A 793 16.83 -43.30 -30.41
C SER A 793 17.86 -42.92 -31.49
N LEU A 794 19.16 -43.07 -31.23
CA LEU A 794 20.19 -42.82 -32.26
C LEU A 794 20.11 -43.89 -33.38
N PRO A 795 20.27 -43.49 -34.66
CA PRO A 795 20.37 -44.44 -35.76
C PRO A 795 21.49 -45.48 -35.49
N LYS A 796 21.19 -46.73 -35.48
CA LYS A 796 22.22 -47.76 -35.40
C LYS A 796 23.13 -47.57 -36.62
N ALA A 797 24.42 -47.34 -36.34
CA ALA A 797 25.43 -47.26 -37.40
C ALA A 797 25.28 -48.56 -38.22
N SER A 798 24.95 -48.44 -39.51
CA SER A 798 24.95 -49.56 -40.44
C SER A 798 26.37 -50.13 -40.42
N SER A 799 26.53 -51.30 -39.84
CA SER A 799 27.73 -52.08 -39.95
C SER A 799 27.87 -52.48 -41.41
N SER A 800 28.66 -51.74 -42.18
CA SER A 800 29.16 -52.16 -43.47
C SER A 800 30.10 -53.32 -43.23
N SER A 801 29.60 -54.56 -43.15
CA SER A 801 30.41 -55.76 -43.33
C SER A 801 30.63 -55.92 -44.84
N SER A 802 31.76 -55.47 -45.31
CA SER A 802 32.34 -55.96 -46.56
C SER A 802 32.54 -57.45 -46.41
N ASN A 803 31.76 -58.21 -47.09
CA ASN A 803 32.11 -59.56 -47.45
C ASN A 803 32.01 -59.70 -48.96
N ASN A 804 33.20 -59.75 -49.47
CA ASN A 804 33.45 -60.19 -50.87
C ASN A 804 33.32 -61.68 -50.95
N ASN A 805 32.83 -62.14 -52.11
CA ASN A 805 33.06 -63.39 -52.88
C ASN A 805 32.00 -64.47 -52.88
N ASN A 806 31.57 -64.61 -54.00
CA ASN A 806 31.63 -65.76 -55.00
C ASN A 806 30.33 -66.54 -55.33
N ARG A 807 29.99 -66.26 -56.56
CA ARG A 807 29.54 -67.24 -57.58
C ARG A 807 28.78 -68.57 -57.19
N ASN A 808 27.66 -68.76 -57.62
CA ASN A 808 27.25 -69.55 -58.82
C ASN A 808 25.76 -69.95 -58.78
N ASN A 809 25.15 -69.61 -59.82
CA ASN A 809 24.29 -70.49 -60.73
C ASN A 809 23.10 -71.25 -60.21
N ASN A 810 22.12 -71.01 -60.98
CA ASN A 810 21.08 -71.92 -61.49
C ASN A 810 19.80 -72.16 -60.67
N GLY A 811 18.76 -71.75 -61.33
CA GLY A 811 17.66 -72.64 -61.64
C GLY A 811 16.27 -72.14 -61.18
N ASN A 812 15.65 -71.56 -62.13
CA ASN A 812 14.31 -71.83 -62.60
C ASN A 812 13.09 -71.97 -61.73
N SER A 813 12.17 -71.19 -62.11
CA SER A 813 10.77 -71.58 -62.39
C SER A 813 9.71 -71.19 -61.38
N ASN A 814 8.90 -70.34 -61.87
CA ASN A 814 7.44 -70.42 -62.00
C ASN A 814 6.52 -70.21 -60.75
N ASN A 815 5.82 -69.21 -60.96
CA ASN A 815 4.34 -69.17 -61.06
C ASN A 815 3.49 -68.88 -59.88
N SER A 816 2.85 -67.82 -60.09
CA SER A 816 1.42 -67.55 -60.12
C SER A 816 0.73 -67.18 -58.82
N SER A 817 0.27 -66.05 -58.95
CA SER A 817 -1.11 -65.57 -59.01
C SER A 817 -1.84 -65.27 -57.72
N SER A 818 -2.25 -64.06 -57.73
CA SER A 818 -3.61 -63.56 -57.47
C SER A 818 -4.16 -63.80 -56.04
N SER A 819 -4.80 -62.96 -55.42
CA SER A 819 -5.83 -61.98 -55.76
C SER A 819 -6.35 -61.30 -54.51
N ASN A 820 -6.68 -60.10 -54.70
CA ASN A 820 -7.89 -59.39 -54.18
C ASN A 820 -8.61 -59.89 -52.92
N ASN A 821 -8.84 -58.97 -51.95
CA ASN A 821 -10.12 -58.31 -51.81
C ASN A 821 -10.17 -57.47 -50.53
N ARG A 822 -10.39 -56.18 -50.63
CA ARG A 822 -11.59 -55.34 -50.29
C ARG A 822 -12.51 -55.83 -49.16
N SER A 823 -12.65 -54.96 -48.25
CA SER A 823 -13.86 -54.22 -47.83
C SER A 823 -13.92 -54.11 -46.31
N SER A 824 -14.03 -52.98 -45.84
CA SER A 824 -15.14 -52.04 -45.63
C SER A 824 -15.91 -52.22 -44.29
N ASN A 825 -16.11 -51.18 -43.70
CA ASN A 825 -17.24 -50.74 -42.80
C ASN A 825 -17.16 -51.06 -41.32
N GLN A 826 -17.21 -50.00 -40.56
CA GLN A 826 -18.24 -49.10 -40.10
C GLN A 826 -18.52 -49.22 -38.58
N ARG A 827 -18.50 -48.10 -37.96
CA ARG A 827 -19.37 -47.61 -36.86
C ARG A 827 -19.44 -48.38 -35.53
N ARG A 828 -18.98 -47.74 -34.49
CA ARG A 828 -19.80 -46.90 -33.59
C ARG A 828 -18.93 -46.00 -32.74
#